data_a5e4a99cf76ab13b111121c8fa735c6c
#
_entry.id   a5e4a99cf76ab13b111121c8fa735c6c
#
_cell.length_a   1.000
_cell.length_b   1.000
_cell.length_c   1.000
_cell.angle_alpha   90.00
_cell.angle_beta   90.00
_cell.angle_gamma   90.00
#
_symmetry.space_group_name_H-M   'P 1'
#
loop_
_entity.id
_entity.type
_entity.pdbx_description
1 polymer ?
#
loop_
_entity_poly.entity_id
_entity_poly.type
_entity_poly.pdbx_seq_one_letter_code
_entity_poly.pdbx_strand_id
1 'polypeptide(L)'
;MTPADTITNLQEGDQGIIAAIDGGAALTSRLAGMGIVTGARFRIAQLSGGSIVVQVSGTRIALGRGEASKITVFKIDPEDAVCREPLAREISVALVGQPNVGKSTLFNILTGLSQHVGNWPGKTVEKKEGEHRAGDLLIRLVDLPGTYSLTAFSEEERVARDYIIREKPDLVVLVLNAAALERSLYLLSEVLLLNRPVIAAVNMLDVAENQGTQINSKTLAEALSIPVIPMVAKRNTGIKDLVDHISAFAAGELQITPHQPEVSADHLAIYHKILETIRPLVPEPYTAQWAAVKIMEGDPEASALVEGHPDPHAWKTVEALLTKHEDALHAVVNGRYDWIEKMTRAAVSHFKMGEVVLTDRIDHILTRPIFGIPILLAVMAFVFFLTYSIGVPLQNAMNDGIQSVSRALAPALSGWPAWLQGLLTDGVIGGVGSVLSFLPILLIFFAIMAFLEDVGYMARAAFVMDRIMHLVGLHGKSFIPMCLGFGCNVPAVLGARIIETRKARMITLLLIPFVPCTARLAVLTLVSAAVFGENAAYVSWAILAANIAVLGLAGIFVNNTLWKQDAPFIMELPIYHRPDARTIGMVIWSRTLAFLRKAGTVILAMSVAIWVLSYFPTGIVEESWLASLGRMIEPLGGPLGLDWKMITALISGLVAKETVVATLGVLYSVGEEGLSAVLPTLMTHASAAAFLVVMMLFIPCVATIAVLRQEMNSRPWFYATIALTLIVSYLGGVAAYHLVRLTGI
;
A
#
# COMPACT_ATOMS: atom_id res chain seq x y z
N MET A 1 -33.54 -34.80 14.64
CA MET A 1 -33.05 -34.66 13.25
C MET A 1 -33.89 -35.53 12.33
N THR A 2 -34.67 -34.94 11.48
CA THR A 2 -35.42 -35.65 10.42
C THR A 2 -34.48 -36.16 9.32
N PRO A 3 -34.83 -37.23 8.56
CA PRO A 3 -33.93 -37.80 7.57
C PRO A 3 -33.51 -36.79 6.52
N ALA A 4 -32.33 -37.02 5.89
CA ALA A 4 -31.68 -36.13 4.95
C ALA A 4 -32.60 -35.81 3.75
N ASP A 5 -32.83 -34.52 3.53
CA ASP A 5 -33.63 -33.98 2.42
C ASP A 5 -32.78 -33.01 1.58
N THR A 6 -33.24 -32.63 0.41
CA THR A 6 -32.54 -31.64 -0.41
C THR A 6 -33.00 -30.22 -0.06
N ILE A 7 -32.12 -29.21 -0.18
CA ILE A 7 -32.46 -27.81 0.09
C ILE A 7 -33.69 -27.33 -0.67
N THR A 8 -33.96 -27.97 -1.84
CA THR A 8 -35.12 -27.62 -2.70
C THR A 8 -36.47 -27.92 -2.08
N ASN A 9 -36.53 -28.81 -1.10
CA ASN A 9 -37.77 -29.28 -0.46
C ASN A 9 -38.11 -28.53 0.84
N LEU A 10 -37.25 -27.59 1.23
CA LEU A 10 -37.44 -26.77 2.44
C LEU A 10 -38.30 -25.55 2.17
N GLN A 11 -38.96 -25.05 3.25
CA GLN A 11 -39.78 -23.84 3.22
C GLN A 11 -39.01 -22.61 3.68
N GLU A 12 -39.55 -21.43 3.37
CA GLU A 12 -38.99 -20.16 3.85
C GLU A 12 -39.04 -20.10 5.37
N GLY A 13 -37.88 -19.80 6.00
CA GLY A 13 -37.71 -19.80 7.45
C GLY A 13 -37.10 -21.09 8.00
N ASP A 14 -37.13 -22.21 7.26
CA ASP A 14 -36.52 -23.48 7.69
C ASP A 14 -35.01 -23.33 7.95
N GLN A 15 -34.53 -24.05 8.97
CA GLN A 15 -33.13 -24.12 9.34
C GLN A 15 -32.62 -25.56 9.26
N GLY A 16 -31.34 -25.72 8.98
CA GLY A 16 -30.75 -27.05 8.88
C GLY A 16 -29.21 -27.02 8.86
N ILE A 17 -28.65 -28.23 8.75
CA ILE A 17 -27.21 -28.47 8.60
C ILE A 17 -26.97 -29.10 7.24
N ILE A 18 -25.97 -28.65 6.51
CA ILE A 18 -25.56 -29.24 5.22
C ILE A 18 -24.93 -30.60 5.49
N ALA A 19 -25.58 -31.67 5.00
CA ALA A 19 -25.14 -33.05 5.19
C ALA A 19 -24.12 -33.47 4.12
N ALA A 20 -24.39 -33.18 2.85
CA ALA A 20 -23.50 -33.50 1.73
C ALA A 20 -23.73 -32.55 0.55
N ILE A 21 -22.74 -32.44 -0.32
CA ILE A 21 -22.81 -31.70 -1.59
C ILE A 21 -22.42 -32.65 -2.74
N ASP A 22 -23.43 -33.07 -3.51
CA ASP A 22 -23.28 -34.00 -4.63
C ASP A 22 -23.00 -33.26 -5.95
N GLY A 23 -21.94 -32.48 -5.98
CA GLY A 23 -21.58 -31.74 -7.17
C GLY A 23 -20.08 -31.70 -7.41
N GLY A 24 -19.56 -32.35 -8.37
CA GLY A 24 -18.11 -32.49 -8.66
C GLY A 24 -17.18 -31.41 -8.13
N ALA A 25 -15.87 -31.62 -8.07
CA ALA A 25 -14.90 -30.78 -7.38
C ALA A 25 -15.04 -29.26 -7.64
N ALA A 26 -15.46 -28.85 -8.85
CA ALA A 26 -15.65 -27.46 -9.23
C ALA A 26 -16.83 -26.79 -8.49
N LEU A 27 -17.96 -27.46 -8.34
CA LEU A 27 -19.13 -26.94 -7.62
C LEU A 27 -18.88 -26.90 -6.13
N THR A 28 -18.30 -27.98 -5.58
CA THR A 28 -17.95 -28.05 -4.15
C THR A 28 -16.96 -26.95 -3.75
N SER A 29 -15.92 -26.71 -4.56
CA SER A 29 -14.95 -25.63 -4.33
C SER A 29 -15.59 -24.23 -4.42
N ARG A 30 -16.52 -24.03 -5.36
CA ARG A 30 -17.23 -22.76 -5.51
C ARG A 30 -18.19 -22.50 -4.36
N LEU A 31 -18.92 -23.50 -3.90
CA LEU A 31 -19.82 -23.41 -2.76
C LEU A 31 -19.06 -23.23 -1.44
N ALA A 32 -17.93 -23.93 -1.28
CA ALA A 32 -17.04 -23.76 -0.15
C ALA A 32 -16.47 -22.33 -0.05
N GLY A 33 -16.12 -21.73 -1.20
CA GLY A 33 -15.69 -20.32 -1.27
C GLY A 33 -16.77 -19.30 -0.85
N MET A 34 -18.03 -19.72 -0.80
CA MET A 34 -19.17 -18.93 -0.33
C MET A 34 -19.65 -19.33 1.08
N GLY A 35 -18.91 -20.22 1.78
CA GLY A 35 -19.24 -20.68 3.14
C GLY A 35 -20.23 -21.85 3.18
N ILE A 36 -20.64 -22.40 2.04
CA ILE A 36 -21.53 -23.57 1.95
C ILE A 36 -20.65 -24.81 1.95
N VAL A 37 -20.45 -25.38 3.14
CA VAL A 37 -19.62 -26.58 3.37
C VAL A 37 -20.41 -27.59 4.18
N THR A 38 -20.05 -28.88 4.10
CA THR A 38 -20.63 -29.94 4.93
C THR A 38 -20.46 -29.59 6.41
N GLY A 39 -21.54 -29.67 7.18
CA GLY A 39 -21.60 -29.27 8.59
C GLY A 39 -21.98 -27.80 8.80
N ALA A 40 -22.05 -26.94 7.78
CA ALA A 40 -22.48 -25.56 7.94
C ALA A 40 -24.00 -25.48 8.23
N ARG A 41 -24.37 -24.63 9.20
CA ARG A 41 -25.78 -24.30 9.47
C ARG A 41 -26.27 -23.27 8.47
N PHE A 42 -27.49 -23.45 8.00
CA PHE A 42 -28.13 -22.50 7.08
C PHE A 42 -29.57 -22.23 7.50
N ARG A 43 -30.12 -21.12 6.99
CA ARG A 43 -31.54 -20.79 7.05
C ARG A 43 -32.03 -20.40 5.66
N ILE A 44 -33.21 -20.85 5.29
CA ILE A 44 -33.88 -20.39 4.05
C ILE A 44 -34.40 -18.98 4.29
N ALA A 45 -33.81 -18.00 3.60
CA ALA A 45 -34.17 -16.59 3.76
C ALA A 45 -35.32 -16.19 2.80
N GLN A 46 -35.37 -16.80 1.58
CA GLN A 46 -36.39 -16.48 0.59
C GLN A 46 -36.44 -17.58 -0.47
N LEU A 47 -37.64 -17.91 -0.93
CA LEU A 47 -37.90 -18.80 -2.07
C LEU A 47 -38.46 -17.98 -3.22
N SER A 48 -37.78 -17.98 -4.38
CA SER A 48 -38.25 -17.38 -5.63
C SER A 48 -38.35 -18.47 -6.70
N GLY A 49 -39.30 -18.35 -7.64
CA GLY A 49 -39.67 -19.43 -8.58
C GLY A 49 -38.52 -20.12 -9.35
N GLY A 50 -37.29 -19.58 -9.38
CA GLY A 50 -36.11 -20.17 -10.02
C GLY A 50 -34.85 -20.23 -9.13
N SER A 51 -34.86 -19.65 -7.93
CA SER A 51 -33.73 -19.59 -7.04
C SER A 51 -34.12 -19.67 -5.56
N ILE A 52 -33.22 -20.17 -4.72
CA ILE A 52 -33.38 -20.29 -3.28
C ILE A 52 -32.32 -19.41 -2.63
N VAL A 53 -32.74 -18.48 -1.77
CA VAL A 53 -31.80 -17.64 -1.02
C VAL A 53 -31.58 -18.32 0.34
N VAL A 54 -30.37 -18.79 0.54
CA VAL A 54 -29.92 -19.36 1.82
C VAL A 54 -29.07 -18.36 2.58
N GLN A 55 -29.25 -18.29 3.87
CA GLN A 55 -28.38 -17.51 4.76
C GLN A 55 -27.47 -18.49 5.49
N VAL A 56 -26.15 -18.36 5.26
CA VAL A 56 -25.10 -19.17 5.90
C VAL A 56 -24.11 -18.21 6.56
N SER A 57 -23.82 -18.37 7.84
CA SER A 57 -22.88 -17.54 8.59
C SER A 57 -23.11 -16.02 8.42
N GLY A 58 -24.39 -15.60 8.41
CA GLY A 58 -24.77 -14.18 8.24
C GLY A 58 -24.83 -13.68 6.78
N THR A 59 -24.30 -14.41 5.81
CA THR A 59 -24.30 -14.04 4.39
C THR A 59 -25.48 -14.62 3.66
N ARG A 60 -26.18 -13.85 2.83
CA ARG A 60 -27.27 -14.31 1.97
C ARG A 60 -26.73 -14.71 0.60
N ILE A 61 -26.99 -15.95 0.19
CA ILE A 61 -26.49 -16.54 -1.04
C ILE A 61 -27.68 -17.05 -1.85
N ALA A 62 -27.80 -16.61 -3.09
CA ALA A 62 -28.83 -17.10 -4.02
C ALA A 62 -28.28 -18.32 -4.77
N LEU A 63 -28.96 -19.45 -4.65
CA LEU A 63 -28.67 -20.71 -5.34
C LEU A 63 -29.72 -20.96 -6.42
N GLY A 64 -29.29 -21.32 -7.62
CA GLY A 64 -30.18 -21.86 -8.64
C GLY A 64 -30.76 -23.19 -8.21
N ARG A 65 -31.98 -23.56 -8.65
CA ARG A 65 -32.62 -24.84 -8.30
C ARG A 65 -31.76 -26.04 -8.64
N GLY A 66 -31.03 -26.02 -9.76
CA GLY A 66 -30.17 -27.11 -10.18
C GLY A 66 -28.92 -27.28 -9.30
N GLU A 67 -28.45 -26.24 -8.66
CA GLU A 67 -27.34 -26.28 -7.69
C GLU A 67 -27.85 -26.66 -6.28
N ALA A 68 -29.01 -26.13 -5.91
CA ALA A 68 -29.68 -26.42 -4.64
C ALA A 68 -30.12 -27.88 -4.51
N SER A 69 -30.54 -28.54 -5.60
CA SER A 69 -30.91 -29.96 -5.62
C SER A 69 -29.74 -30.92 -5.34
N LYS A 70 -28.50 -30.44 -5.45
CA LYS A 70 -27.28 -31.22 -5.19
C LYS A 70 -26.78 -31.05 -3.74
N ILE A 71 -27.48 -30.29 -2.90
CA ILE A 71 -27.13 -30.08 -1.53
C ILE A 71 -28.13 -30.81 -0.64
N THR A 72 -27.64 -31.87 0.02
CA THR A 72 -28.42 -32.67 0.98
C THR A 72 -28.26 -32.07 2.37
N VAL A 73 -29.35 -32.00 3.13
CA VAL A 73 -29.40 -31.31 4.40
C VAL A 73 -30.20 -32.08 5.46
N PHE A 74 -29.88 -31.88 6.74
CA PHE A 74 -30.70 -32.29 7.87
C PHE A 74 -31.53 -31.09 8.33
N LYS A 75 -32.84 -31.21 8.33
CA LYS A 75 -33.73 -30.19 8.88
C LYS A 75 -33.68 -30.20 10.41
N ILE A 76 -33.61 -29.03 11.03
CA ILE A 76 -33.68 -28.83 12.46
C ILE A 76 -35.10 -28.32 12.79
N ASP A 77 -35.84 -29.04 13.62
CA ASP A 77 -37.16 -28.60 14.06
C ASP A 77 -37.05 -27.39 14.99
N PRO A 78 -38.00 -26.41 14.89
CA PRO A 78 -37.94 -25.18 15.68
C PRO A 78 -37.91 -25.40 17.21
N GLU A 79 -38.44 -26.51 17.71
CA GLU A 79 -38.44 -26.89 19.14
C GLU A 79 -37.07 -27.41 19.61
N ASP A 80 -36.27 -28.03 18.73
CA ASP A 80 -34.90 -28.44 18.97
C ASP A 80 -33.89 -27.26 18.89
N ALA A 81 -34.33 -26.15 18.33
CA ALA A 81 -33.50 -24.93 18.23
C ALA A 81 -33.32 -24.19 19.57
N VAL A 82 -34.06 -24.57 20.60
CA VAL A 82 -33.97 -24.00 21.98
C VAL A 82 -33.01 -24.79 22.89
N CYS A 83 -32.34 -25.82 22.39
CA CYS A 83 -31.14 -26.28 23.05
C CYS A 83 -30.13 -25.14 23.06
N ARG A 84 -29.99 -24.52 24.25
CA ARG A 84 -28.87 -23.61 24.55
C ARG A 84 -27.62 -24.28 24.03
N GLU A 85 -26.99 -23.68 22.96
CA GLU A 85 -25.59 -23.98 22.69
C GLU A 85 -24.87 -23.89 24.03
N PRO A 86 -24.08 -24.89 24.46
CA PRO A 86 -23.15 -24.66 25.54
C PRO A 86 -22.39 -23.39 25.13
N LEU A 87 -22.37 -22.39 26.02
CA LEU A 87 -21.66 -21.12 25.78
C LEU A 87 -20.30 -21.51 25.23
N ALA A 88 -20.09 -21.30 23.92
CA ALA A 88 -18.82 -21.58 23.32
C ALA A 88 -17.80 -20.80 24.13
N ARG A 89 -16.81 -21.50 24.69
CA ARG A 89 -15.71 -20.82 25.39
C ARG A 89 -15.13 -19.83 24.38
N GLU A 90 -15.13 -18.57 24.76
CA GLU A 90 -14.62 -17.51 23.92
C GLU A 90 -13.28 -17.06 24.46
N ILE A 91 -12.31 -16.88 23.55
CA ILE A 91 -10.99 -16.36 23.89
C ILE A 91 -10.61 -15.24 22.91
N SER A 92 -10.12 -14.14 23.47
CA SER A 92 -9.58 -13.02 22.69
C SER A 92 -8.07 -13.18 22.47
N VAL A 93 -7.64 -13.18 21.21
CA VAL A 93 -6.25 -13.39 20.81
C VAL A 93 -5.75 -12.21 19.98
N ALA A 94 -4.69 -11.55 20.44
CA ALA A 94 -4.00 -10.52 19.70
C ALA A 94 -2.83 -11.10 18.90
N LEU A 95 -2.80 -10.89 17.58
CA LEU A 95 -1.64 -11.21 16.74
C LEU A 95 -0.68 -10.03 16.71
N VAL A 96 0.54 -10.25 17.17
CA VAL A 96 1.63 -9.26 17.23
C VAL A 96 2.79 -9.76 16.40
N GLY A 97 3.61 -8.87 15.85
CA GLY A 97 4.83 -9.24 15.13
C GLY A 97 5.34 -8.10 14.28
N GLN A 98 6.58 -8.22 13.85
CA GLN A 98 7.23 -7.24 13.00
C GLN A 98 6.56 -7.16 11.61
N PRO A 99 6.76 -6.09 10.86
CA PRO A 99 6.38 -6.05 9.45
C PRO A 99 6.99 -7.23 8.68
N ASN A 100 6.25 -7.78 7.73
CA ASN A 100 6.69 -8.85 6.81
C ASN A 100 7.04 -10.21 7.45
N VAL A 101 6.73 -10.46 8.71
CA VAL A 101 6.93 -11.79 9.35
C VAL A 101 5.88 -12.84 8.98
N GLY A 102 4.89 -12.48 8.14
CA GLY A 102 3.79 -13.37 7.77
C GLY A 102 2.58 -13.32 8.69
N LYS A 103 2.46 -12.30 9.53
CA LYS A 103 1.35 -12.10 10.47
C LYS A 103 -0.02 -12.06 9.77
N SER A 104 -0.18 -11.22 8.74
CA SER A 104 -1.42 -11.14 7.95
C SER A 104 -1.71 -12.42 7.16
N THR A 105 -0.69 -13.17 6.76
CA THR A 105 -0.86 -14.50 6.15
C THR A 105 -1.46 -15.47 7.17
N LEU A 106 -0.93 -15.52 8.38
CA LEU A 106 -1.45 -16.33 9.48
C LEU A 106 -2.89 -15.93 9.82
N PHE A 107 -3.15 -14.64 9.95
CA PHE A 107 -4.49 -14.12 10.21
C PHE A 107 -5.50 -14.56 9.14
N ASN A 108 -5.15 -14.41 7.86
CA ASN A 108 -6.02 -14.80 6.74
C ASN A 108 -6.28 -16.33 6.69
N ILE A 109 -5.29 -17.15 7.06
CA ILE A 109 -5.46 -18.60 7.11
C ILE A 109 -6.43 -18.99 8.25
N LEU A 110 -6.27 -18.38 9.41
CA LEU A 110 -7.11 -18.70 10.57
C LEU A 110 -8.54 -18.20 10.39
N THR A 111 -8.73 -16.96 9.90
CA THR A 111 -10.05 -16.32 9.84
C THR A 111 -10.81 -16.60 8.54
N GLY A 112 -10.12 -16.95 7.46
CA GLY A 112 -10.74 -17.21 6.16
C GLY A 112 -11.55 -16.00 5.65
N LEU A 113 -12.86 -16.20 5.43
CA LEU A 113 -13.79 -15.14 4.99
C LEU A 113 -14.45 -14.36 6.16
N SER A 114 -14.25 -14.78 7.42
CA SER A 114 -14.84 -14.15 8.61
C SER A 114 -13.98 -12.99 9.09
N GLN A 115 -13.82 -11.97 8.26
CA GLN A 115 -12.99 -10.80 8.54
C GLN A 115 -13.79 -9.51 8.52
N HIS A 116 -13.52 -8.64 9.49
CA HIS A 116 -13.97 -7.26 9.50
C HIS A 116 -12.77 -6.33 9.39
N VAL A 117 -12.79 -5.47 8.36
CA VAL A 117 -11.73 -4.50 8.12
C VAL A 117 -12.30 -3.10 8.35
N GLY A 118 -11.67 -2.34 9.23
CA GLY A 118 -12.02 -0.97 9.56
C GLY A 118 -10.77 -0.15 9.88
N ASN A 119 -10.94 1.03 10.42
CA ASN A 119 -9.83 1.81 10.96
C ASN A 119 -9.93 1.86 12.48
N TRP A 120 -8.77 1.93 13.15
CA TRP A 120 -8.75 2.20 14.58
C TRP A 120 -9.44 3.53 14.89
N PRO A 121 -10.27 3.62 15.94
CA PRO A 121 -11.02 4.84 16.26
C PRO A 121 -10.10 6.07 16.33
N GLY A 122 -10.39 7.08 15.50
CA GLY A 122 -9.62 8.34 15.48
C GLY A 122 -8.21 8.24 14.89
N LYS A 123 -7.82 7.10 14.30
CA LYS A 123 -6.48 6.86 13.71
C LYS A 123 -6.58 6.45 12.24
N THR A 124 -5.49 6.64 11.50
CA THR A 124 -5.41 6.25 10.08
C THR A 124 -4.96 4.80 9.86
N VAL A 125 -4.73 4.08 10.94
CA VAL A 125 -4.23 2.71 10.94
C VAL A 125 -5.40 1.72 10.74
N GLU A 126 -5.20 0.74 9.87
CA GLU A 126 -6.18 -0.30 9.55
C GLU A 126 -6.33 -1.30 10.71
N LYS A 127 -7.57 -1.61 11.09
CA LYS A 127 -7.92 -2.63 12.09
C LYS A 127 -8.51 -3.84 11.38
N LYS A 128 -7.99 -5.03 11.66
CA LYS A 128 -8.51 -6.30 11.15
C LYS A 128 -8.91 -7.19 12.31
N GLU A 129 -10.15 -7.60 12.31
CA GLU A 129 -10.70 -8.53 13.29
C GLU A 129 -11.32 -9.72 12.56
N GLY A 130 -11.26 -10.89 13.16
CA GLY A 130 -11.83 -12.10 12.58
C GLY A 130 -12.06 -13.18 13.62
N GLU A 131 -12.83 -14.18 13.26
CA GLU A 131 -13.21 -15.29 14.12
C GLU A 131 -12.75 -16.63 13.54
N HIS A 132 -12.25 -17.50 14.43
CA HIS A 132 -11.91 -18.88 14.11
C HIS A 132 -12.60 -19.83 15.09
N ARG A 133 -13.25 -20.88 14.59
CA ARG A 133 -13.87 -21.91 15.42
C ARG A 133 -13.00 -23.16 15.47
N ALA A 134 -12.59 -23.52 16.67
CA ALA A 134 -11.88 -24.76 16.96
C ALA A 134 -12.74 -25.63 17.89
N GLY A 135 -13.57 -26.51 17.32
CA GLY A 135 -14.56 -27.26 18.09
C GLY A 135 -15.56 -26.35 18.81
N ASP A 136 -15.63 -26.45 20.13
CA ASP A 136 -16.52 -25.63 20.99
C ASP A 136 -15.90 -24.29 21.41
N LEU A 137 -14.67 -24.01 20.97
CA LEU A 137 -13.95 -22.76 21.27
C LEU A 137 -14.12 -21.74 20.11
N LEU A 138 -14.55 -20.53 20.45
CA LEU A 138 -14.55 -19.37 19.56
C LEU A 138 -13.31 -18.51 19.84
N ILE A 139 -12.41 -18.44 18.90
CA ILE A 139 -11.20 -17.63 18.97
C ILE A 139 -11.45 -16.32 18.21
N ARG A 140 -11.50 -15.20 18.94
CA ARG A 140 -11.53 -13.86 18.33
C ARG A 140 -10.11 -13.37 18.12
N LEU A 141 -9.75 -13.16 16.87
CA LEU A 141 -8.43 -12.74 16.43
C LEU A 141 -8.43 -11.26 16.08
N VAL A 142 -7.47 -10.52 16.60
CA VAL A 142 -7.22 -9.13 16.22
C VAL A 142 -5.81 -9.02 15.66
N ASP A 143 -5.69 -8.61 14.37
CA ASP A 143 -4.40 -8.37 13.71
C ASP A 143 -3.91 -6.96 14.07
N LEU A 144 -2.91 -6.86 14.96
CA LEU A 144 -2.31 -5.60 15.34
C LEU A 144 -1.33 -5.11 14.26
N PRO A 145 -1.12 -3.81 14.12
CA PRO A 145 -0.14 -3.26 13.17
C PRO A 145 1.25 -3.89 13.37
N GLY A 146 1.99 -4.07 12.29
CA GLY A 146 3.37 -4.57 12.36
C GLY A 146 4.29 -3.54 13.01
N THR A 147 4.98 -3.93 14.09
CA THR A 147 5.83 -3.03 14.87
C THR A 147 7.17 -3.69 15.17
N TYR A 148 8.22 -2.88 15.28
CA TYR A 148 9.55 -3.34 15.70
C TYR A 148 9.75 -3.23 17.20
N SER A 149 9.07 -2.29 17.83
CA SER A 149 9.05 -2.07 19.28
C SER A 149 7.65 -1.64 19.74
N LEU A 150 7.43 -1.56 21.03
CA LEU A 150 6.22 -0.99 21.64
C LEU A 150 6.51 0.38 22.29
N THR A 151 7.63 1.01 21.92
CA THR A 151 7.97 2.37 22.29
C THR A 151 7.22 3.33 21.37
N ALA A 152 6.46 4.30 21.89
CA ALA A 152 5.46 5.09 21.16
C ALA A 152 6.03 6.10 20.14
N PHE A 153 6.96 5.69 19.27
CA PHE A 153 7.53 6.55 18.22
C PHE A 153 6.62 6.64 16.99
N SER A 154 5.92 5.56 16.62
CA SER A 154 4.99 5.54 15.50
C SER A 154 3.54 5.41 15.97
N GLU A 155 2.58 5.73 15.08
CA GLU A 155 1.15 5.58 15.36
C GLU A 155 0.77 4.09 15.48
N GLU A 156 1.43 3.25 14.69
CA GLU A 156 1.27 1.78 14.69
C GLU A 156 1.75 1.16 16.01
N GLU A 157 2.92 1.56 16.51
CA GLU A 157 3.47 1.09 17.80
C GLU A 157 2.57 1.48 18.96
N ARG A 158 2.07 2.72 18.95
CA ARG A 158 1.12 3.20 19.95
C ARG A 158 -0.20 2.41 19.93
N VAL A 159 -0.72 2.09 18.73
CA VAL A 159 -1.94 1.28 18.59
C VAL A 159 -1.72 -0.11 19.16
N ALA A 160 -0.64 -0.79 18.79
CA ALA A 160 -0.34 -2.14 19.24
C ALA A 160 -0.17 -2.19 20.77
N ARG A 161 0.59 -1.27 21.34
CA ARG A 161 0.80 -1.15 22.80
C ARG A 161 -0.50 -0.88 23.54
N ASP A 162 -1.24 0.16 23.13
CA ASP A 162 -2.47 0.59 23.79
C ASP A 162 -3.52 -0.50 23.77
N TYR A 163 -3.61 -1.29 22.69
CA TYR A 163 -4.52 -2.41 22.60
C TYR A 163 -4.19 -3.48 23.65
N ILE A 164 -2.94 -3.92 23.72
CA ILE A 164 -2.54 -4.97 24.67
C ILE A 164 -2.75 -4.51 26.13
N ILE A 165 -2.48 -3.25 26.43
CA ILE A 165 -2.61 -2.69 27.79
C ILE A 165 -4.09 -2.49 28.18
N ARG A 166 -4.89 -1.87 27.29
CA ARG A 166 -6.26 -1.41 27.62
C ARG A 166 -7.31 -2.48 27.38
N GLU A 167 -7.26 -3.14 26.22
CA GLU A 167 -8.25 -4.17 25.86
C GLU A 167 -7.96 -5.52 26.53
N LYS A 168 -6.75 -5.69 27.04
CA LYS A 168 -6.34 -6.85 27.85
C LYS A 168 -6.69 -8.20 27.19
N PRO A 169 -6.20 -8.51 25.97
CA PRO A 169 -6.49 -9.79 25.33
C PRO A 169 -6.09 -10.95 26.25
N ASP A 170 -6.84 -12.04 26.20
CA ASP A 170 -6.60 -13.23 27.02
C ASP A 170 -5.26 -13.88 26.67
N LEU A 171 -4.87 -13.81 25.40
CA LEU A 171 -3.64 -14.39 24.88
C LEU A 171 -3.03 -13.49 23.78
N VAL A 172 -1.71 -13.38 23.78
CA VAL A 172 -0.94 -12.76 22.70
C VAL A 172 -0.22 -13.84 21.91
N VAL A 173 -0.45 -13.91 20.61
CA VAL A 173 0.33 -14.73 19.69
C VAL A 173 1.35 -13.83 18.99
N LEU A 174 2.62 -13.99 19.34
CA LEU A 174 3.71 -13.23 18.74
C LEU A 174 4.35 -14.01 17.59
N VAL A 175 4.24 -13.47 16.38
CA VAL A 175 4.85 -14.06 15.18
C VAL A 175 6.29 -13.61 15.06
N LEU A 176 7.23 -14.55 15.20
CA LEU A 176 8.66 -14.34 15.12
C LEU A 176 9.19 -14.73 13.73
N ASN A 177 10.16 -13.98 13.23
CA ASN A 177 10.88 -14.32 12.00
C ASN A 177 12.07 -15.22 12.32
N ALA A 178 12.04 -16.48 11.88
CA ALA A 178 13.14 -17.43 12.07
C ALA A 178 14.47 -16.94 11.45
N ALA A 179 14.41 -16.26 10.30
CA ALA A 179 15.59 -15.75 9.60
C ALA A 179 16.20 -14.50 10.26
N ALA A 180 15.45 -13.84 11.18
CA ALA A 180 15.89 -12.67 11.94
C ALA A 180 15.40 -12.79 13.39
N LEU A 181 15.75 -13.93 14.04
CA LEU A 181 15.21 -14.30 15.34
C LEU A 181 15.57 -13.29 16.43
N GLU A 182 16.82 -12.84 16.51
CA GLU A 182 17.29 -11.89 17.52
C GLU A 182 16.46 -10.60 17.52
N ARG A 183 16.20 -10.05 16.34
CA ARG A 183 15.37 -8.86 16.20
C ARG A 183 13.93 -9.11 16.64
N SER A 184 13.39 -10.28 16.32
CA SER A 184 12.03 -10.64 16.71
C SER A 184 11.90 -10.88 18.21
N LEU A 185 12.94 -11.40 18.85
CA LEU A 185 13.03 -11.56 20.30
C LEU A 185 13.09 -10.20 21.03
N TYR A 186 13.61 -9.14 20.38
CA TYR A 186 13.55 -7.80 20.97
C TYR A 186 12.09 -7.34 21.19
N LEU A 187 11.22 -7.52 20.20
CA LEU A 187 9.79 -7.23 20.36
C LEU A 187 9.15 -8.15 21.41
N LEU A 188 9.53 -9.44 21.46
CA LEU A 188 9.07 -10.36 22.50
C LEU A 188 9.42 -9.83 23.88
N SER A 189 10.64 -9.35 24.10
CA SER A 189 11.08 -8.81 25.39
C SER A 189 10.21 -7.65 25.88
N GLU A 190 9.68 -6.83 24.96
CA GLU A 190 8.77 -5.73 25.31
C GLU A 190 7.33 -6.20 25.58
N VAL A 191 6.85 -7.20 24.81
CA VAL A 191 5.52 -7.78 25.02
C VAL A 191 5.45 -8.49 26.38
N LEU A 192 6.51 -9.18 26.79
CA LEU A 192 6.58 -9.87 28.08
C LEU A 192 6.46 -8.92 29.28
N LEU A 193 6.94 -7.67 29.15
CA LEU A 193 6.79 -6.63 30.18
C LEU A 193 5.33 -6.20 30.41
N LEU A 194 4.44 -6.44 29.45
CA LEU A 194 3.02 -6.13 29.56
C LEU A 194 2.24 -7.15 30.38
N ASN A 195 2.91 -8.19 30.87
CA ASN A 195 2.36 -9.22 31.75
C ASN A 195 1.09 -9.91 31.20
N ARG A 196 1.15 -10.27 29.89
CA ARG A 196 0.12 -11.05 29.21
C ARG A 196 0.65 -12.43 28.86
N PRO A 197 -0.20 -13.47 28.88
CA PRO A 197 0.19 -14.79 28.36
C PRO A 197 0.60 -14.67 26.89
N VAL A 198 1.74 -15.29 26.52
CA VAL A 198 2.31 -15.21 25.16
C VAL A 198 2.58 -16.61 24.62
N ILE A 199 2.16 -16.85 23.37
CA ILE A 199 2.62 -17.98 22.55
C ILE A 199 3.48 -17.42 21.43
N ALA A 200 4.68 -17.97 21.22
CA ALA A 200 5.57 -17.57 20.14
C ALA A 200 5.37 -18.48 18.93
N ALA A 201 5.01 -17.90 17.80
CA ALA A 201 4.88 -18.57 16.51
C ALA A 201 6.09 -18.27 15.64
N VAL A 202 7.07 -19.18 15.55
CA VAL A 202 8.31 -19.01 14.78
C VAL A 202 8.05 -19.36 13.34
N ASN A 203 7.82 -18.35 12.52
CA ASN A 203 7.50 -18.46 11.09
C ASN A 203 8.76 -18.32 10.21
N MET A 204 8.66 -18.66 8.94
CA MET A 204 9.76 -18.58 7.95
C MET A 204 10.95 -19.52 8.28
N LEU A 205 10.70 -20.68 8.86
CA LEU A 205 11.73 -21.67 9.12
C LEU A 205 12.42 -22.16 7.85
N ASP A 206 11.67 -22.28 6.76
CA ASP A 206 12.21 -22.63 5.44
C ASP A 206 13.21 -21.59 4.92
N VAL A 207 13.02 -20.32 5.26
CA VAL A 207 13.96 -19.24 4.92
C VAL A 207 15.23 -19.34 5.78
N ALA A 208 15.07 -19.55 7.09
CA ALA A 208 16.20 -19.73 8.02
C ALA A 208 17.07 -20.95 7.66
N GLU A 209 16.43 -22.08 7.34
CA GLU A 209 17.12 -23.30 6.89
C GLU A 209 17.89 -23.06 5.58
N ASN A 210 17.31 -22.35 4.63
CA ASN A 210 17.99 -21.96 3.39
C ASN A 210 19.20 -21.03 3.63
N GLN A 211 19.24 -20.33 4.76
CA GLN A 211 20.36 -19.50 5.20
C GLN A 211 21.39 -20.27 6.05
N GLY A 212 21.21 -21.57 6.22
CA GLY A 212 22.09 -22.39 7.05
C GLY A 212 21.88 -22.19 8.56
N THR A 213 20.75 -21.62 8.97
CA THR A 213 20.39 -21.42 10.37
C THR A 213 19.36 -22.47 10.77
N GLN A 214 19.65 -23.28 11.79
CA GLN A 214 18.69 -24.19 12.39
C GLN A 214 18.26 -23.70 13.76
N ILE A 215 16.96 -23.70 14.00
CA ILE A 215 16.35 -23.28 15.28
C ILE A 215 15.75 -24.50 15.96
N ASN A 216 16.23 -24.78 17.17
CA ASN A 216 15.62 -25.79 18.03
C ASN A 216 14.46 -25.16 18.82
N SER A 217 13.24 -25.33 18.32
CA SER A 217 12.04 -24.73 18.92
C SER A 217 11.75 -25.24 20.34
N LYS A 218 12.14 -26.48 20.66
CA LYS A 218 11.98 -27.04 22.01
C LYS A 218 12.89 -26.35 23.00
N THR A 219 14.19 -26.25 22.66
CA THR A 219 15.17 -25.55 23.51
C THR A 219 14.82 -24.07 23.66
N LEU A 220 14.30 -23.44 22.60
CA LEU A 220 13.83 -22.06 22.68
C LEU A 220 12.61 -21.91 23.60
N ALA A 221 11.67 -22.87 23.57
CA ALA A 221 10.50 -22.88 24.45
C ALA A 221 10.91 -23.05 25.93
N GLU A 222 11.86 -23.95 26.21
CA GLU A 222 12.42 -24.14 27.55
C GLU A 222 13.12 -22.88 28.06
N ALA A 223 13.97 -22.26 27.22
CA ALA A 223 14.69 -21.05 27.57
C ALA A 223 13.76 -19.86 27.83
N LEU A 224 12.73 -19.66 27.01
CA LEU A 224 11.75 -18.59 27.14
C LEU A 224 10.66 -18.86 28.19
N SER A 225 10.49 -20.14 28.58
CA SER A 225 9.36 -20.63 29.40
C SER A 225 7.98 -20.27 28.84
N ILE A 226 7.84 -20.26 27.52
CA ILE A 226 6.60 -20.08 26.77
C ILE A 226 6.49 -21.10 25.65
N PRO A 227 5.29 -21.45 25.19
CA PRO A 227 5.12 -22.29 24.01
C PRO A 227 5.73 -21.65 22.76
N VAL A 228 6.55 -22.42 22.05
CA VAL A 228 7.17 -21.99 20.77
C VAL A 228 6.74 -22.94 19.67
N ILE A 229 5.96 -22.43 18.73
CA ILE A 229 5.38 -23.22 17.65
C ILE A 229 6.15 -22.97 16.36
N PRO A 230 6.87 -23.99 15.83
CA PRO A 230 7.55 -23.87 14.55
C PRO A 230 6.54 -23.89 13.40
N MET A 231 6.65 -22.96 12.46
CA MET A 231 5.70 -22.86 11.37
C MET A 231 6.29 -22.33 10.07
N VAL A 232 5.60 -22.70 8.98
CA VAL A 232 5.77 -22.12 7.63
C VAL A 232 4.37 -21.77 7.12
N ALA A 233 3.91 -20.55 7.43
CA ALA A 233 2.54 -20.13 7.15
C ALA A 233 2.15 -20.29 5.66
N LYS A 234 3.04 -19.98 4.72
CA LYS A 234 2.81 -20.18 3.27
C LYS A 234 2.47 -21.64 2.90
N ARG A 235 2.91 -22.62 3.69
CA ARG A 235 2.69 -24.07 3.46
C ARG A 235 1.67 -24.67 4.40
N ASN A 236 0.97 -23.86 5.21
CA ASN A 236 0.05 -24.31 6.26
C ASN A 236 0.69 -25.24 7.30
N THR A 237 2.00 -25.24 7.45
CA THR A 237 2.71 -26.07 8.43
C THR A 237 2.70 -25.38 9.79
N GLY A 238 2.39 -26.10 10.87
CA GLY A 238 2.36 -25.59 12.25
C GLY A 238 1.08 -24.83 12.64
N ILE A 239 0.15 -24.59 11.70
CA ILE A 239 -1.11 -23.86 11.99
C ILE A 239 -1.99 -24.64 12.96
N LYS A 240 -2.14 -25.95 12.74
CA LYS A 240 -2.93 -26.82 13.61
C LYS A 240 -2.35 -26.84 15.02
N ASP A 241 -1.04 -26.98 15.14
CA ASP A 241 -0.35 -27.00 16.43
C ASP A 241 -0.56 -25.70 17.21
N LEU A 242 -0.57 -24.56 16.51
CA LEU A 242 -0.88 -23.25 17.10
C LEU A 242 -2.31 -23.22 17.65
N VAL A 243 -3.30 -23.67 16.87
CA VAL A 243 -4.70 -23.71 17.31
C VAL A 243 -4.90 -24.67 18.49
N ASP A 244 -4.22 -25.82 18.46
CA ASP A 244 -4.27 -26.79 19.56
C ASP A 244 -3.70 -26.19 20.86
N HIS A 245 -2.59 -25.43 20.81
CA HIS A 245 -2.04 -24.74 21.99
C HIS A 245 -2.93 -23.60 22.49
N ILE A 246 -3.58 -22.82 21.58
CA ILE A 246 -4.57 -21.81 21.97
C ILE A 246 -5.75 -22.49 22.69
N SER A 247 -6.20 -23.64 22.19
CA SER A 247 -7.30 -24.40 22.75
C SER A 247 -6.95 -24.99 24.14
N ALA A 248 -5.73 -25.53 24.30
CA ALA A 248 -5.22 -26.02 25.58
C ALA A 248 -5.09 -24.89 26.62
N PHE A 249 -4.64 -23.70 26.20
CA PHE A 249 -4.61 -22.51 27.05
C PHE A 249 -6.02 -22.09 27.47
N ALA A 250 -6.97 -22.01 26.55
CA ALA A 250 -8.37 -21.70 26.87
C ALA A 250 -9.04 -22.73 27.76
N ALA A 251 -8.62 -24.02 27.71
CA ALA A 251 -9.06 -25.07 28.58
C ALA A 251 -8.45 -24.99 30.01
N GLY A 252 -7.41 -24.17 30.20
CA GLY A 252 -6.65 -24.09 31.47
C GLY A 252 -5.63 -25.22 31.66
N GLU A 253 -5.38 -26.02 30.62
CA GLU A 253 -4.40 -27.12 30.61
C GLU A 253 -2.96 -26.63 30.45
N LEU A 254 -2.80 -25.43 29.89
CA LEU A 254 -1.51 -24.81 29.62
C LEU A 254 -1.31 -23.57 30.48
N GLN A 255 -0.34 -23.60 31.40
CA GLN A 255 0.08 -22.43 32.16
C GLN A 255 1.31 -21.81 31.53
N ILE A 256 1.29 -20.51 31.36
CA ILE A 256 2.39 -19.74 30.71
C ILE A 256 3.01 -18.82 31.76
N THR A 257 4.26 -19.11 32.13
CA THR A 257 5.05 -18.30 33.09
C THR A 257 6.35 -17.85 32.39
N PRO A 258 6.31 -16.75 31.65
CA PRO A 258 7.44 -16.33 30.80
C PRO A 258 8.66 -15.90 31.64
N HIS A 259 9.85 -16.23 31.14
CA HIS A 259 11.10 -15.68 31.67
C HIS A 259 11.28 -14.26 31.15
N GLN A 260 11.09 -13.29 32.04
CA GLN A 260 11.15 -11.85 31.67
C GLN A 260 12.60 -11.39 31.50
N PRO A 261 12.87 -10.44 30.56
CA PRO A 261 14.17 -9.81 30.43
C PRO A 261 14.47 -8.94 31.66
N GLU A 262 15.71 -9.00 32.14
CA GLU A 262 16.20 -8.18 33.25
C GLU A 262 16.93 -6.95 32.73
N VAL A 263 16.95 -5.87 33.53
CA VAL A 263 17.82 -4.73 33.32
C VAL A 263 19.27 -5.15 33.60
N SER A 264 20.24 -4.53 32.94
CA SER A 264 21.67 -4.80 33.18
C SER A 264 22.00 -4.80 34.69
N ALA A 265 22.84 -5.76 35.11
CA ALA A 265 23.17 -5.99 36.52
C ALA A 265 23.63 -4.72 37.26
N ASP A 266 24.35 -3.85 36.56
CA ASP A 266 24.90 -2.59 37.12
C ASP A 266 23.81 -1.59 37.51
N HIS A 267 22.62 -1.67 36.89
CA HIS A 267 21.50 -0.74 37.10
C HIS A 267 20.28 -1.41 37.78
N LEU A 268 20.42 -2.67 38.17
CA LEU A 268 19.30 -3.40 38.79
C LEU A 268 18.84 -2.73 40.11
N ALA A 269 19.76 -2.20 40.89
CA ALA A 269 19.45 -1.47 42.13
C ALA A 269 18.67 -0.18 41.87
N ILE A 270 18.99 0.52 40.77
CA ILE A 270 18.29 1.75 40.34
C ILE A 270 16.89 1.41 39.87
N TYR A 271 16.75 0.37 39.05
CA TYR A 271 15.46 -0.13 38.59
C TYR A 271 14.55 -0.47 39.77
N HIS A 272 15.04 -1.20 40.78
CA HIS A 272 14.24 -1.55 41.95
C HIS A 272 13.83 -0.30 42.75
N LYS A 273 14.71 0.68 42.88
CA LYS A 273 14.39 1.90 43.60
C LYS A 273 13.35 2.76 42.85
N ILE A 274 13.45 2.84 41.53
CA ILE A 274 12.43 3.49 40.69
C ILE A 274 11.11 2.74 40.82
N LEU A 275 11.12 1.41 40.67
CA LEU A 275 9.95 0.55 40.77
C LEU A 275 9.21 0.70 42.09
N GLU A 276 9.93 0.67 43.20
CA GLU A 276 9.36 0.88 44.55
C GLU A 276 8.72 2.27 44.70
N THR A 277 9.40 3.30 44.17
CA THR A 277 8.91 4.69 44.26
C THR A 277 7.64 4.90 43.43
N ILE A 278 7.53 4.30 42.22
CA ILE A 278 6.38 4.54 41.33
C ILE A 278 5.25 3.55 41.51
N ARG A 279 5.48 2.41 42.14
CA ARG A 279 4.47 1.35 42.32
C ARG A 279 3.10 1.81 42.84
N PRO A 280 3.03 2.71 43.86
CA PRO A 280 1.74 3.21 44.35
C PRO A 280 1.11 4.27 43.44
N LEU A 281 1.84 4.80 42.45
CA LEU A 281 1.45 5.94 41.66
C LEU A 281 0.98 5.58 40.27
N VAL A 282 1.36 4.41 39.76
CA VAL A 282 1.01 3.96 38.40
C VAL A 282 -0.47 3.54 38.36
N PRO A 283 -1.29 4.24 37.56
CA PRO A 283 -2.72 3.91 37.47
C PRO A 283 -2.96 2.64 36.65
N GLU A 284 -4.01 1.90 36.99
CA GLU A 284 -4.51 0.86 36.11
C GLU A 284 -4.92 1.46 34.75
N PRO A 285 -4.69 0.78 33.63
CA PRO A 285 -4.30 -0.64 33.46
C PRO A 285 -2.79 -0.89 33.34
N TYR A 286 -1.94 0.09 33.58
CA TYR A 286 -0.49 -0.01 33.45
C TYR A 286 0.13 -0.80 34.60
N THR A 287 1.22 -1.56 34.33
CA THR A 287 1.99 -2.24 35.36
C THR A 287 3.17 -1.35 35.82
N ALA A 288 3.47 -1.36 37.11
CA ALA A 288 4.59 -0.57 37.64
C ALA A 288 5.94 -1.01 37.03
N GLN A 289 6.11 -2.31 36.73
CA GLN A 289 7.31 -2.84 36.10
C GLN A 289 7.50 -2.28 34.70
N TRP A 290 6.45 -2.28 33.86
CA TRP A 290 6.48 -1.66 32.54
C TRP A 290 6.80 -0.17 32.63
N ALA A 291 6.12 0.54 33.53
CA ALA A 291 6.34 1.98 33.71
C ALA A 291 7.78 2.29 34.15
N ALA A 292 8.35 1.52 35.07
CA ALA A 292 9.73 1.70 35.53
C ALA A 292 10.74 1.55 34.38
N VAL A 293 10.59 0.49 33.58
CA VAL A 293 11.48 0.26 32.42
C VAL A 293 11.31 1.37 31.39
N LYS A 294 10.08 1.78 31.07
CA LYS A 294 9.79 2.84 30.09
C LYS A 294 10.27 4.22 30.54
N ILE A 295 10.18 4.53 31.82
CA ILE A 295 10.74 5.76 32.41
C ILE A 295 12.28 5.76 32.29
N MET A 296 12.95 4.62 32.54
CA MET A 296 14.39 4.48 32.33
C MET A 296 14.78 4.61 30.84
N GLU A 297 13.90 4.23 29.94
CA GLU A 297 14.07 4.44 28.48
C GLU A 297 13.79 5.88 28.03
N GLY A 298 13.27 6.74 28.92
CA GLY A 298 12.92 8.11 28.60
C GLY A 298 11.60 8.27 27.83
N ASP A 299 10.67 7.31 27.96
CA ASP A 299 9.35 7.38 27.33
C ASP A 299 8.52 8.52 27.95
N PRO A 300 8.12 9.55 27.17
CA PRO A 300 7.42 10.71 27.72
C PRO A 300 6.01 10.38 28.21
N GLU A 301 5.34 9.36 27.64
CA GLU A 301 3.99 8.96 28.09
C GLU A 301 4.07 8.22 29.42
N ALA A 302 5.07 7.35 29.61
CA ALA A 302 5.29 6.67 30.88
C ALA A 302 5.70 7.67 31.97
N SER A 303 6.53 8.66 31.64
CA SER A 303 6.92 9.73 32.57
C SER A 303 5.71 10.57 32.99
N ALA A 304 4.83 10.93 32.05
CA ALA A 304 3.63 11.71 32.33
C ALA A 304 2.63 11.01 33.26
N LEU A 305 2.61 9.65 33.29
CA LEU A 305 1.76 8.91 34.22
C LEU A 305 2.13 9.15 35.69
N VAL A 306 3.40 9.39 35.97
CA VAL A 306 3.92 9.61 37.33
C VAL A 306 4.05 11.09 37.63
N GLU A 307 4.47 11.91 36.68
CA GLU A 307 4.62 13.37 36.80
C GLU A 307 3.28 14.06 37.11
N GLY A 308 2.17 13.56 36.50
CA GLY A 308 0.82 14.07 36.74
C GLY A 308 0.19 13.70 38.10
N HIS A 309 0.88 12.93 38.93
CA HIS A 309 0.36 12.52 40.22
C HIS A 309 0.45 13.67 41.27
N PRO A 310 -0.54 13.75 42.21
CA PRO A 310 -0.54 14.81 43.25
C PRO A 310 0.67 14.83 44.19
N ASP A 311 1.46 13.77 44.26
CA ASP A 311 2.70 13.70 45.01
C ASP A 311 3.94 14.09 44.16
N PRO A 312 4.41 15.33 44.19
CA PRO A 312 5.53 15.78 43.40
C PRO A 312 6.89 15.29 43.92
N HIS A 313 6.98 14.73 45.15
CA HIS A 313 8.22 14.23 45.70
C HIS A 313 8.71 12.97 45.05
N ALA A 314 7.78 12.11 44.65
CA ALA A 314 8.10 10.85 44.00
C ALA A 314 8.77 11.11 42.61
N TRP A 315 8.20 12.00 41.78
CA TRP A 315 8.79 12.34 40.49
C TRP A 315 10.16 12.95 40.61
N LYS A 316 10.35 13.91 41.55
CA LYS A 316 11.66 14.50 41.80
C LYS A 316 12.72 13.50 42.21
N THR A 317 12.32 12.43 42.95
CA THR A 317 13.23 11.35 43.33
C THR A 317 13.64 10.54 42.12
N VAL A 318 12.69 10.20 41.22
CA VAL A 318 12.94 9.49 39.97
C VAL A 318 13.80 10.32 39.02
N GLU A 319 13.50 11.59 38.85
CA GLU A 319 14.25 12.52 38.01
C GLU A 319 15.71 12.70 38.52
N ALA A 320 15.90 12.82 39.82
CA ALA A 320 17.25 12.90 40.42
C ALA A 320 18.05 11.59 40.20
N LEU A 321 17.40 10.42 40.24
CA LEU A 321 18.03 9.13 39.93
C LEU A 321 18.41 9.04 38.46
N LEU A 322 17.54 9.45 37.53
CA LEU A 322 17.80 9.43 36.08
C LEU A 322 18.89 10.41 35.71
N THR A 323 18.88 11.63 36.30
CA THR A 323 19.93 12.65 36.06
C THR A 323 21.30 12.18 36.55
N LYS A 324 21.36 11.41 37.64
CA LYS A 324 22.61 10.82 38.13
C LYS A 324 23.10 9.64 37.26
N HIS A 325 22.21 8.99 36.54
CA HIS A 325 22.47 7.80 35.72
C HIS A 325 21.95 8.04 34.30
N GLU A 326 22.64 8.91 33.56
CA GLU A 326 22.33 9.27 32.19
C GLU A 326 22.39 8.07 31.21
N ASP A 327 23.05 6.99 31.62
CA ASP A 327 23.20 5.72 30.92
C ASP A 327 22.06 4.70 31.18
N ALA A 328 21.02 5.08 31.94
CA ALA A 328 19.90 4.21 32.28
C ALA A 328 19.20 3.60 31.03
N LEU A 329 19.06 4.37 29.95
CA LEU A 329 18.59 3.87 28.66
C LEU A 329 19.45 2.73 28.14
N HIS A 330 20.78 2.93 28.16
CA HIS A 330 21.71 1.89 27.68
C HIS A 330 21.66 0.63 28.54
N ALA A 331 21.44 0.78 29.84
CA ALA A 331 21.32 -0.36 30.76
C ALA A 331 20.10 -1.24 30.46
N VAL A 332 18.95 -0.64 30.10
CA VAL A 332 17.77 -1.38 29.68
C VAL A 332 18.02 -2.08 28.33
N VAL A 333 18.57 -1.36 27.36
CA VAL A 333 18.86 -1.89 26.02
C VAL A 333 19.88 -3.03 26.10
N ASN A 334 20.98 -2.85 26.84
CA ASN A 334 22.01 -3.88 27.02
C ASN A 334 21.45 -5.11 27.70
N GLY A 335 20.65 -4.94 28.77
CA GLY A 335 20.01 -6.05 29.47
C GLY A 335 19.10 -6.90 28.55
N ARG A 336 18.35 -6.25 27.65
CA ARG A 336 17.57 -6.96 26.62
C ARG A 336 18.44 -7.73 25.62
N TYR A 337 19.53 -7.11 25.13
CA TYR A 337 20.44 -7.78 24.21
C TYR A 337 21.17 -8.97 24.88
N ASP A 338 21.60 -8.85 26.12
CA ASP A 338 22.17 -9.95 26.89
C ASP A 338 21.19 -11.11 27.07
N TRP A 339 19.92 -10.78 27.35
CA TRP A 339 18.85 -11.78 27.43
C TRP A 339 18.63 -12.45 26.06
N ILE A 340 18.54 -11.70 24.96
CA ILE A 340 18.38 -12.21 23.59
C ILE A 340 19.54 -13.14 23.24
N GLU A 341 20.78 -12.72 23.53
CA GLU A 341 21.97 -13.51 23.24
C GLU A 341 21.97 -14.86 23.99
N LYS A 342 21.56 -14.86 25.26
CA LYS A 342 21.40 -16.11 26.03
C LYS A 342 20.35 -17.04 25.40
N MET A 343 19.20 -16.51 24.97
CA MET A 343 18.13 -17.29 24.33
C MET A 343 18.57 -17.85 22.98
N THR A 344 19.24 -17.05 22.15
CA THR A 344 19.69 -17.46 20.83
C THR A 344 20.87 -18.43 20.87
N ARG A 345 21.83 -18.24 21.76
CA ARG A 345 22.93 -19.20 21.94
C ARG A 345 22.46 -20.61 22.30
N ALA A 346 21.40 -20.72 23.08
CA ALA A 346 20.86 -22.01 23.48
C ALA A 346 20.14 -22.72 22.33
N ALA A 347 19.44 -21.98 21.48
CA ALA A 347 18.45 -22.51 20.55
C ALA A 347 18.88 -22.47 19.07
N VAL A 348 19.88 -21.68 18.71
CA VAL A 348 20.27 -21.45 17.31
C VAL A 348 21.63 -22.08 17.02
N SER A 349 21.68 -22.94 16.03
CA SER A 349 22.92 -23.49 15.49
C SER A 349 23.16 -22.99 14.07
N HIS A 350 24.36 -22.41 13.84
CA HIS A 350 24.77 -21.96 12.51
C HIS A 350 25.67 -23.02 11.90
N PHE A 351 25.31 -23.51 10.71
CA PHE A 351 26.21 -24.35 9.91
C PHE A 351 27.21 -23.46 9.18
N LYS A 352 28.48 -23.51 9.62
CA LYS A 352 29.68 -22.90 9.00
C LYS A 352 29.58 -21.39 8.70
N MET A 353 30.15 -20.59 9.58
CA MET A 353 30.66 -19.25 9.27
C MET A 353 31.80 -19.37 8.24
N GLY A 354 31.51 -19.20 6.98
CA GLY A 354 32.51 -19.24 5.91
C GLY A 354 32.04 -18.85 4.53
N GLU A 355 30.75 -18.94 4.26
CA GLU A 355 30.19 -18.46 3.01
C GLU A 355 29.60 -17.06 3.22
N VAL A 356 30.31 -16.04 2.72
CA VAL A 356 29.74 -14.72 2.48
C VAL A 356 28.53 -14.97 1.57
N VAL A 357 27.34 -14.81 2.10
CA VAL A 357 26.10 -15.04 1.36
C VAL A 357 26.16 -14.20 0.08
N LEU A 358 25.76 -14.76 -1.05
CA LEU A 358 25.76 -14.06 -2.34
C LEU A 358 25.12 -12.66 -2.24
N THR A 359 24.10 -12.53 -1.40
CA THR A 359 23.45 -11.27 -1.04
C THR A 359 24.44 -10.23 -0.54
N ASP A 360 25.33 -10.57 0.40
CA ASP A 360 26.29 -9.62 0.98
C ASP A 360 27.32 -9.13 -0.05
N ARG A 361 27.76 -10.02 -0.96
CA ARG A 361 28.66 -9.63 -2.05
C ARG A 361 28.00 -8.67 -3.03
N ILE A 362 26.75 -8.92 -3.39
CA ILE A 362 25.96 -8.06 -4.26
C ILE A 362 25.69 -6.73 -3.55
N ASP A 363 25.28 -6.76 -2.29
CA ASP A 363 24.97 -5.56 -1.51
C ASP A 363 26.21 -4.69 -1.30
N HIS A 364 27.40 -5.27 -1.13
CA HIS A 364 28.64 -4.51 -1.02
C HIS A 364 28.93 -3.61 -2.25
N ILE A 365 28.43 -4.00 -3.43
CA ILE A 365 28.55 -3.21 -4.65
C ILE A 365 27.36 -2.27 -4.80
N LEU A 366 26.12 -2.79 -4.64
CA LEU A 366 24.90 -2.05 -4.91
C LEU A 366 24.60 -0.95 -3.90
N THR A 367 25.03 -1.10 -2.64
CA THR A 367 24.77 -0.09 -1.60
C THR A 367 25.82 1.03 -1.56
N ARG A 368 26.96 0.88 -2.27
CA ARG A 368 27.94 1.96 -2.39
C ARG A 368 27.47 3.05 -3.34
N PRO A 369 27.39 4.32 -2.94
CA PRO A 369 26.84 5.39 -3.81
C PRO A 369 27.53 5.51 -5.18
N ILE A 370 28.86 5.26 -5.24
CA ILE A 370 29.66 5.37 -6.47
C ILE A 370 29.19 4.35 -7.54
N PHE A 371 28.84 3.14 -7.13
CA PHE A 371 28.36 2.08 -8.02
C PHE A 371 26.83 1.99 -8.04
N GLY A 372 26.19 2.20 -6.90
CA GLY A 372 24.74 2.06 -6.75
C GLY A 372 23.96 3.03 -7.60
N ILE A 373 24.36 4.32 -7.70
CA ILE A 373 23.66 5.32 -8.51
C ILE A 373 23.79 4.99 -10.01
N PRO A 374 24.99 4.72 -10.59
CA PRO A 374 25.08 4.31 -11.99
C PRO A 374 24.31 3.03 -12.30
N ILE A 375 24.36 2.04 -11.42
CA ILE A 375 23.61 0.78 -11.59
C ILE A 375 22.09 1.06 -11.56
N LEU A 376 21.64 1.88 -10.63
CA LEU A 376 20.23 2.30 -10.55
C LEU A 376 19.78 2.97 -11.85
N LEU A 377 20.57 3.90 -12.38
CA LEU A 377 20.28 4.57 -13.66
C LEU A 377 20.25 3.57 -14.82
N ALA A 378 21.19 2.62 -14.85
CA ALA A 378 21.23 1.58 -15.87
C ALA A 378 20.00 0.65 -15.79
N VAL A 379 19.61 0.24 -14.56
CA VAL A 379 18.41 -0.56 -14.35
C VAL A 379 17.15 0.19 -14.77
N MET A 380 17.04 1.48 -14.42
CA MET A 380 15.91 2.31 -14.85
C MET A 380 15.87 2.48 -16.38
N ALA A 381 17.01 2.76 -17.00
CA ALA A 381 17.11 2.83 -18.45
C ALA A 381 16.68 1.51 -19.12
N PHE A 382 17.08 0.37 -18.56
CA PHE A 382 16.68 -0.95 -19.04
C PHE A 382 15.17 -1.20 -18.86
N VAL A 383 14.58 -0.81 -17.72
CA VAL A 383 13.13 -0.88 -17.48
C VAL A 383 12.37 -0.10 -18.55
N PHE A 384 12.77 1.14 -18.80
CA PHE A 384 12.13 1.96 -19.83
C PHE A 384 12.35 1.40 -21.24
N PHE A 385 13.58 1.01 -21.55
CA PHE A 385 13.88 0.40 -22.86
C PHE A 385 12.99 -0.83 -23.13
N LEU A 386 12.89 -1.75 -22.18
CA LEU A 386 12.06 -2.94 -22.33
C LEU A 386 10.57 -2.62 -22.41
N THR A 387 10.11 -1.68 -21.58
CA THR A 387 8.71 -1.24 -21.55
C THR A 387 8.30 -0.65 -22.89
N TYR A 388 9.13 0.19 -23.50
CA TYR A 388 8.78 0.82 -24.78
C TYR A 388 9.02 -0.09 -25.98
N SER A 389 10.12 -0.85 -26.00
CA SER A 389 10.41 -1.75 -27.13
C SER A 389 9.34 -2.81 -27.35
N ILE A 390 8.70 -3.27 -26.28
CA ILE A 390 7.63 -4.27 -26.35
C ILE A 390 6.25 -3.59 -26.31
N GLY A 391 6.10 -2.57 -25.48
CA GLY A 391 4.81 -1.94 -25.20
C GLY A 391 4.28 -1.12 -26.37
N VAL A 392 5.14 -0.35 -27.07
CA VAL A 392 4.69 0.52 -28.18
C VAL A 392 4.15 -0.27 -29.37
N PRO A 393 4.77 -1.35 -29.86
CA PRO A 393 4.17 -2.18 -30.91
C PRO A 393 2.81 -2.76 -30.52
N LEU A 394 2.66 -3.22 -29.28
CA LEU A 394 1.39 -3.72 -28.77
C LEU A 394 0.33 -2.62 -28.62
N GLN A 395 0.74 -1.42 -28.20
CA GLN A 395 -0.13 -0.26 -28.15
C GLN A 395 -0.65 0.11 -29.54
N ASN A 396 0.23 0.15 -30.56
CA ASN A 396 -0.14 0.46 -31.92
C ASN A 396 -1.11 -0.58 -32.46
N ALA A 397 -0.84 -1.86 -32.27
CA ALA A 397 -1.76 -2.94 -32.68
C ALA A 397 -3.12 -2.84 -31.98
N MET A 398 -3.16 -2.47 -30.70
CA MET A 398 -4.41 -2.22 -29.97
C MET A 398 -5.16 -1.03 -30.55
N ASN A 399 -4.46 0.05 -30.82
CA ASN A 399 -5.04 1.26 -31.42
C ASN A 399 -5.62 1.01 -32.80
N ASP A 400 -4.91 0.27 -33.66
CA ASP A 400 -5.40 -0.16 -34.98
C ASP A 400 -6.65 -1.04 -34.86
N GLY A 401 -6.68 -1.93 -33.87
CA GLY A 401 -7.86 -2.74 -33.53
C GLY A 401 -9.06 -1.87 -33.16
N ILE A 402 -8.88 -0.89 -32.28
CA ILE A 402 -9.94 0.03 -31.82
C ILE A 402 -10.45 0.88 -33.02
N GLN A 403 -9.55 1.40 -33.84
CA GLN A 403 -9.93 2.16 -35.04
C GLN A 403 -10.67 1.27 -36.05
N SER A 404 -10.32 0.00 -36.17
CA SER A 404 -11.01 -0.94 -37.04
C SER A 404 -12.43 -1.20 -36.56
N VAL A 405 -12.64 -1.33 -35.24
CA VAL A 405 -13.97 -1.43 -34.62
C VAL A 405 -14.79 -0.16 -34.87
N SER A 406 -14.19 1.03 -34.68
CA SER A 406 -14.86 2.30 -34.96
C SER A 406 -15.30 2.42 -36.42
N ARG A 407 -14.41 2.05 -37.36
CA ARG A 407 -14.73 2.04 -38.80
C ARG A 407 -15.80 1.02 -39.18
N ALA A 408 -15.81 -0.14 -38.54
CA ALA A 408 -16.82 -1.18 -38.78
C ALA A 408 -18.21 -0.78 -38.26
N LEU A 409 -18.27 0.03 -37.18
CA LEU A 409 -19.51 0.54 -36.62
C LEU A 409 -20.09 1.74 -37.37
N ALA A 410 -19.24 2.52 -38.06
CA ALA A 410 -19.64 3.74 -38.78
C ALA A 410 -20.83 3.52 -39.76
N PRO A 411 -20.88 2.44 -40.59
CA PRO A 411 -22.02 2.17 -41.49
C PRO A 411 -23.32 1.88 -40.73
N ALA A 412 -23.25 1.17 -39.60
CA ALA A 412 -24.40 0.86 -38.77
C ALA A 412 -25.00 2.09 -38.09
N LEU A 413 -24.17 3.12 -37.86
CA LEU A 413 -24.57 4.37 -37.22
C LEU A 413 -24.99 5.45 -38.24
N SER A 414 -24.84 5.22 -39.54
CA SER A 414 -25.05 6.23 -40.61
C SER A 414 -26.48 6.83 -40.65
N GLY A 415 -27.47 6.14 -40.06
CA GLY A 415 -28.86 6.65 -39.91
C GLY A 415 -29.12 7.46 -38.66
N TRP A 416 -28.13 7.65 -37.77
CA TRP A 416 -28.30 8.35 -36.50
C TRP A 416 -27.92 9.84 -36.64
N PRO A 417 -28.42 10.72 -35.74
CA PRO A 417 -28.00 12.10 -35.72
C PRO A 417 -26.48 12.26 -35.57
N ALA A 418 -25.87 13.17 -36.29
CA ALA A 418 -24.41 13.35 -36.33
C ALA A 418 -23.75 13.51 -34.94
N TRP A 419 -24.42 14.22 -34.02
CA TRP A 419 -23.94 14.37 -32.65
C TRP A 419 -23.91 13.03 -31.88
N LEU A 420 -24.89 12.15 -32.10
CA LEU A 420 -24.95 10.87 -31.42
C LEU A 420 -23.92 9.89 -31.99
N GLN A 421 -23.68 9.96 -33.30
CA GLN A 421 -22.65 9.23 -34.02
C GLN A 421 -21.25 9.59 -33.48
N GLY A 422 -20.94 10.90 -33.41
CA GLY A 422 -19.67 11.39 -32.86
C GLY A 422 -19.53 11.09 -31.35
N LEU A 423 -20.62 11.16 -30.58
CA LEU A 423 -20.57 10.78 -29.17
C LEU A 423 -20.15 9.31 -28.97
N LEU A 424 -20.68 8.42 -29.79
CA LEU A 424 -20.36 6.99 -29.70
C LEU A 424 -18.98 6.68 -30.23
N THR A 425 -18.59 7.24 -31.39
CA THR A 425 -17.31 6.93 -32.05
C THR A 425 -16.15 7.63 -31.35
N ASP A 426 -16.24 8.94 -31.11
CA ASP A 426 -15.13 9.75 -30.63
C ASP A 426 -15.18 9.91 -29.10
N GLY A 427 -16.38 10.12 -28.53
CA GLY A 427 -16.56 10.28 -27.09
C GLY A 427 -16.37 8.98 -26.33
N VAL A 428 -17.14 7.93 -26.68
CA VAL A 428 -17.16 6.66 -25.92
C VAL A 428 -16.08 5.70 -26.42
N ILE A 429 -16.08 5.35 -27.71
CA ILE A 429 -15.10 4.39 -28.27
C ILE A 429 -13.69 5.00 -28.22
N GLY A 430 -13.54 6.28 -28.57
CA GLY A 430 -12.28 7.00 -28.43
C GLY A 430 -11.80 7.07 -26.99
N GLY A 431 -12.70 7.38 -26.05
CA GLY A 431 -12.38 7.44 -24.61
C GLY A 431 -12.01 6.08 -24.01
N VAL A 432 -12.76 5.02 -24.30
CA VAL A 432 -12.42 3.64 -23.88
C VAL A 432 -11.16 3.18 -24.59
N GLY A 433 -11.04 3.51 -25.87
CA GLY A 433 -9.90 3.18 -26.71
C GLY A 433 -8.59 3.73 -26.18
N SER A 434 -8.58 4.99 -25.76
CA SER A 434 -7.39 5.62 -25.17
C SER A 434 -6.93 4.91 -23.89
N VAL A 435 -7.85 4.46 -23.03
CA VAL A 435 -7.50 3.67 -21.83
C VAL A 435 -6.94 2.31 -22.20
N LEU A 436 -7.59 1.60 -23.12
CA LEU A 436 -7.18 0.26 -23.53
C LEU A 436 -5.86 0.26 -24.29
N SER A 437 -5.59 1.27 -25.12
CA SER A 437 -4.36 1.36 -25.88
C SER A 437 -3.11 1.50 -25.00
N PHE A 438 -3.24 2.10 -23.80
CA PHE A 438 -2.15 2.20 -22.82
C PHE A 438 -1.97 0.94 -21.95
N LEU A 439 -2.94 0.05 -21.95
CA LEU A 439 -2.92 -1.15 -21.09
C LEU A 439 -1.70 -2.03 -21.30
N PRO A 440 -1.23 -2.33 -22.54
CA PRO A 440 -0.03 -3.13 -22.76
C PRO A 440 1.23 -2.54 -22.14
N ILE A 441 1.46 -1.24 -22.31
CA ILE A 441 2.60 -0.54 -21.73
C ILE A 441 2.57 -0.62 -20.20
N LEU A 442 1.40 -0.39 -19.60
CA LEU A 442 1.22 -0.47 -18.15
C LEU A 442 1.44 -1.88 -17.61
N LEU A 443 0.95 -2.91 -18.31
CA LEU A 443 1.14 -4.32 -17.92
C LEU A 443 2.62 -4.69 -17.90
N ILE A 444 3.38 -4.33 -18.95
CA ILE A 444 4.81 -4.62 -19.04
C ILE A 444 5.56 -3.87 -17.94
N PHE A 445 5.27 -2.58 -17.77
CA PHE A 445 5.87 -1.78 -16.71
C PHE A 445 5.60 -2.35 -15.32
N PHE A 446 4.34 -2.72 -15.02
CA PHE A 446 4.00 -3.34 -13.73
C PHE A 446 4.66 -4.70 -13.55
N ALA A 447 4.82 -5.49 -14.63
CA ALA A 447 5.50 -6.77 -14.57
C ALA A 447 6.98 -6.62 -14.19
N ILE A 448 7.69 -5.70 -14.85
CA ILE A 448 9.10 -5.45 -14.57
C ILE A 448 9.27 -4.87 -13.16
N MET A 449 8.43 -3.92 -12.76
CA MET A 449 8.49 -3.32 -11.43
C MET A 449 8.15 -4.31 -10.34
N ALA A 450 7.14 -5.18 -10.52
CA ALA A 450 6.81 -6.25 -9.59
C ALA A 450 7.95 -7.27 -9.46
N PHE A 451 8.63 -7.58 -10.56
CA PHE A 451 9.83 -8.41 -10.55
C PHE A 451 10.96 -7.78 -9.72
N LEU A 452 11.28 -6.51 -9.93
CA LEU A 452 12.32 -5.79 -9.18
C LEU A 452 11.99 -5.66 -7.68
N GLU A 453 10.69 -5.49 -7.38
CA GLU A 453 10.18 -5.43 -6.01
C GLU A 453 10.28 -6.79 -5.34
N ASP A 454 9.82 -7.86 -6.00
CA ASP A 454 9.85 -9.23 -5.49
C ASP A 454 11.28 -9.74 -5.25
N VAL A 455 12.21 -9.47 -6.15
CA VAL A 455 13.65 -9.83 -5.99
C VAL A 455 14.31 -9.06 -4.84
N GLY A 456 13.75 -7.91 -4.40
CA GLY A 456 14.29 -7.08 -3.31
C GLY A 456 15.23 -5.96 -3.77
N TYR A 457 15.34 -5.70 -5.10
CA TYR A 457 16.19 -4.63 -5.62
C TYR A 457 15.70 -3.23 -5.21
N MET A 458 14.37 -3.03 -5.13
CA MET A 458 13.80 -1.70 -4.82
C MET A 458 14.19 -1.18 -3.44
N ALA A 459 14.41 -2.06 -2.46
CA ALA A 459 14.91 -1.67 -1.14
C ALA A 459 16.33 -1.08 -1.22
N ARG A 460 17.22 -1.69 -2.04
CA ARG A 460 18.60 -1.19 -2.26
C ARG A 460 18.59 0.14 -3.00
N ALA A 461 17.74 0.26 -4.01
CA ALA A 461 17.54 1.51 -4.73
C ALA A 461 17.11 2.64 -3.78
N ALA A 462 16.15 2.36 -2.89
CA ALA A 462 15.70 3.31 -1.87
C ALA A 462 16.82 3.68 -0.88
N PHE A 463 17.62 2.71 -0.47
CA PHE A 463 18.77 2.94 0.42
C PHE A 463 19.83 3.85 -0.22
N VAL A 464 20.20 3.58 -1.48
CA VAL A 464 21.20 4.39 -2.21
C VAL A 464 20.71 5.83 -2.40
N MET A 465 19.42 6.00 -2.66
CA MET A 465 18.81 7.32 -2.89
C MET A 465 18.47 8.07 -1.60
N ASP A 466 18.55 7.43 -0.43
CA ASP A 466 18.14 8.01 0.83
C ASP A 466 18.84 9.34 1.14
N ARG A 467 20.17 9.41 0.93
CA ARG A 467 20.94 10.64 1.13
C ARG A 467 20.43 11.80 0.27
N ILE A 468 20.04 11.53 -0.98
CA ILE A 468 19.52 12.55 -1.90
C ILE A 468 18.10 12.94 -1.49
N MET A 469 17.29 11.97 -1.09
CA MET A 469 15.92 12.21 -0.62
C MET A 469 15.90 13.05 0.66
N HIS A 470 16.83 12.85 1.57
CA HIS A 470 16.96 13.68 2.77
C HIS A 470 17.21 15.17 2.46
N LEU A 471 17.95 15.50 1.41
CA LEU A 471 18.13 16.89 0.98
C LEU A 471 16.81 17.58 0.63
N VAL A 472 15.83 16.81 0.19
CA VAL A 472 14.49 17.27 -0.19
C VAL A 472 13.50 17.14 1.00
N GLY A 473 13.96 16.67 2.16
CA GLY A 473 13.13 16.40 3.35
C GLY A 473 12.25 15.16 3.25
N LEU A 474 12.67 14.20 2.42
CA LEU A 474 12.02 12.91 2.21
C LEU A 474 12.91 11.78 2.72
N HIS A 475 12.33 10.61 2.91
CA HIS A 475 13.07 9.37 3.20
C HIS A 475 13.31 8.56 1.92
N GLY A 476 14.30 7.67 1.93
CA GLY A 476 14.59 6.79 0.81
C GLY A 476 13.40 5.98 0.32
N LYS A 477 12.47 5.57 1.20
CA LYS A 477 11.22 4.89 0.81
C LYS A 477 10.34 5.73 -0.14
N SER A 478 10.45 7.06 -0.09
CA SER A 478 9.72 7.97 -1.01
C SER A 478 10.21 7.89 -2.44
N PHE A 479 11.46 7.42 -2.65
CA PHE A 479 12.02 7.22 -3.98
C PHE A 479 11.23 6.19 -4.79
N ILE A 480 10.73 5.11 -4.13
CA ILE A 480 9.99 4.03 -4.82
C ILE A 480 8.75 4.56 -5.53
N PRO A 481 7.79 5.24 -4.86
CA PRO A 481 6.65 5.82 -5.54
C PRO A 481 7.05 6.93 -6.55
N MET A 482 8.07 7.73 -6.27
CA MET A 482 8.54 8.73 -7.25
C MET A 482 9.10 8.06 -8.51
N CYS A 483 9.85 6.97 -8.37
CA CYS A 483 10.34 6.19 -9.49
C CYS A 483 9.20 5.60 -10.34
N LEU A 484 8.15 5.08 -9.69
CA LEU A 484 6.92 4.65 -10.38
C LEU A 484 6.27 5.80 -11.16
N GLY A 485 6.39 7.03 -10.65
CA GLY A 485 5.84 8.25 -11.26
C GLY A 485 6.42 8.58 -12.63
N PHE A 486 7.67 8.23 -12.90
CA PHE A 486 8.25 8.39 -14.25
C PHE A 486 7.53 7.54 -15.30
N GLY A 487 6.97 6.39 -14.90
CA GLY A 487 6.06 5.64 -15.76
C GLY A 487 4.65 6.24 -15.75
N CYS A 488 4.00 6.24 -14.59
CA CYS A 488 2.65 6.76 -14.42
C CYS A 488 2.40 7.26 -12.99
N ASN A 489 1.84 8.45 -12.85
CA ASN A 489 1.56 9.04 -11.54
C ASN A 489 0.45 8.32 -10.75
N VAL A 490 -0.46 7.58 -11.39
CA VAL A 490 -1.52 6.82 -10.72
C VAL A 490 -0.95 5.74 -9.80
N PRO A 491 -0.12 4.78 -10.29
CA PRO A 491 0.53 3.81 -9.42
C PRO A 491 1.52 4.44 -8.44
N ALA A 492 2.12 5.57 -8.77
CA ALA A 492 2.99 6.32 -7.86
C ALA A 492 2.23 6.77 -6.61
N VAL A 493 1.05 7.37 -6.79
CA VAL A 493 0.18 7.80 -5.69
C VAL A 493 -0.26 6.61 -4.84
N LEU A 494 -0.65 5.50 -5.46
CA LEU A 494 -1.02 4.27 -4.74
C LEU A 494 0.20 3.65 -4.01
N GLY A 495 1.38 3.73 -4.62
CA GLY A 495 2.64 3.25 -4.03
C GLY A 495 3.09 4.04 -2.80
N ALA A 496 2.62 5.27 -2.63
CA ALA A 496 2.95 6.08 -1.46
C ALA A 496 2.42 5.49 -0.13
N ARG A 497 1.54 4.49 -0.18
CA ARG A 497 1.07 3.74 1.00
C ARG A 497 2.19 2.97 1.72
N ILE A 498 3.30 2.67 1.03
CA ILE A 498 4.46 2.00 1.63
C ILE A 498 5.21 2.88 2.63
N ILE A 499 4.94 4.19 2.62
CA ILE A 499 5.58 5.17 3.50
C ILE A 499 4.84 5.20 4.82
N GLU A 500 5.51 4.82 5.89
CA GLU A 500 4.96 4.68 7.24
C GLU A 500 4.64 6.03 7.88
N THR A 501 5.56 7.00 7.75
CA THR A 501 5.38 8.30 8.38
C THR A 501 4.40 9.18 7.59
N ARG A 502 3.36 9.68 8.26
CA ARG A 502 2.34 10.54 7.66
C ARG A 502 2.94 11.77 6.98
N LYS A 503 3.97 12.39 7.61
CA LYS A 503 4.70 13.54 7.07
C LYS A 503 5.30 13.22 5.70
N ALA A 504 6.20 12.22 5.63
CA ALA A 504 6.88 11.87 4.39
C ALA A 504 5.89 11.41 3.32
N ARG A 505 4.85 10.66 3.70
CA ARG A 505 3.77 10.24 2.79
C ARG A 505 3.05 11.45 2.19
N MET A 506 2.68 12.45 3.00
CA MET A 506 1.98 13.64 2.51
C MET A 506 2.88 14.50 1.61
N ILE A 507 4.16 14.69 1.95
CA ILE A 507 5.10 15.41 1.10
C ILE A 507 5.30 14.65 -0.22
N THR A 508 5.46 13.33 -0.18
CA THR A 508 5.59 12.51 -1.39
C THR A 508 4.35 12.63 -2.28
N LEU A 509 3.14 12.53 -1.73
CA LEU A 509 1.89 12.71 -2.46
C LEU A 509 1.77 14.10 -3.10
N LEU A 510 2.27 15.14 -2.41
CA LEU A 510 2.29 16.51 -2.93
C LEU A 510 3.29 16.67 -4.07
N LEU A 511 4.41 15.93 -4.04
CA LEU A 511 5.48 16.04 -5.05
C LEU A 511 5.27 15.15 -6.28
N ILE A 512 4.55 14.02 -6.15
CA ILE A 512 4.27 13.10 -7.28
C ILE A 512 3.73 13.83 -8.53
N PRO A 513 2.82 14.82 -8.46
CA PRO A 513 2.36 15.56 -9.63
C PRO A 513 3.46 16.24 -10.45
N PHE A 514 4.59 16.56 -9.86
CA PHE A 514 5.74 17.15 -10.54
C PHE A 514 6.65 16.11 -11.22
N VAL A 515 6.49 14.82 -10.90
CA VAL A 515 7.28 13.77 -11.55
C VAL A 515 6.81 13.63 -13.02
N PRO A 516 7.71 13.74 -14.00
CA PRO A 516 7.35 13.65 -15.41
C PRO A 516 6.98 12.20 -15.77
N CYS A 517 5.72 11.96 -16.10
CA CYS A 517 5.27 10.67 -16.59
C CYS A 517 5.57 10.47 -18.07
N THR A 518 5.49 9.24 -18.56
CA THR A 518 5.76 8.86 -19.95
C THR A 518 4.98 9.68 -20.98
N ALA A 519 3.70 9.95 -20.72
CA ALA A 519 2.86 10.76 -21.59
C ALA A 519 3.37 12.22 -21.73
N ARG A 520 3.86 12.81 -20.63
CA ARG A 520 4.49 14.14 -20.67
C ARG A 520 5.80 14.12 -21.48
N LEU A 521 6.61 13.07 -21.31
CA LEU A 521 7.85 12.92 -22.05
C LEU A 521 7.60 12.73 -23.56
N ALA A 522 6.55 12.01 -23.95
CA ALA A 522 6.18 11.86 -25.36
C ALA A 522 5.80 13.20 -26.00
N VAL A 523 5.00 14.04 -25.33
CA VAL A 523 4.67 15.39 -25.83
C VAL A 523 5.92 16.28 -25.86
N LEU A 524 6.78 16.20 -24.82
CA LEU A 524 8.04 16.94 -24.77
C LEU A 524 8.91 16.62 -25.99
N THR A 525 9.13 15.35 -26.28
CA THR A 525 9.99 14.92 -27.40
C THR A 525 9.39 15.31 -28.75
N LEU A 526 8.08 15.15 -28.95
CA LEU A 526 7.41 15.49 -30.22
C LEU A 526 7.50 17.00 -30.51
N VAL A 527 7.07 17.84 -29.55
CA VAL A 527 7.06 19.29 -29.75
C VAL A 527 8.48 19.84 -29.81
N SER A 528 9.42 19.32 -29.03
CA SER A 528 10.83 19.72 -29.10
C SER A 528 11.43 19.35 -30.44
N ALA A 529 11.20 18.14 -30.95
CA ALA A 529 11.70 17.73 -32.26
C ALA A 529 11.13 18.59 -33.39
N ALA A 530 9.84 18.91 -33.34
CA ALA A 530 9.19 19.73 -34.34
C ALA A 530 9.71 21.17 -34.36
N VAL A 531 9.83 21.84 -33.20
CA VAL A 531 10.10 23.28 -33.14
C VAL A 531 11.60 23.59 -33.08
N PHE A 532 12.40 22.78 -32.38
CA PHE A 532 13.83 23.07 -32.17
C PHE A 532 14.77 22.26 -33.05
N GLY A 533 14.27 21.32 -33.87
CA GLY A 533 15.06 20.57 -34.85
C GLY A 533 16.31 19.92 -34.27
N GLU A 534 17.50 20.29 -34.71
CA GLU A 534 18.78 19.75 -34.25
C GLU A 534 19.03 19.98 -32.73
N ASN A 535 18.50 21.07 -32.18
CA ASN A 535 18.63 21.40 -30.74
C ASN A 535 17.59 20.71 -29.84
N ALA A 536 16.68 19.93 -30.40
CA ALA A 536 15.57 19.29 -29.66
C ALA A 536 16.05 18.48 -28.48
N ALA A 537 17.14 17.73 -28.61
CA ALA A 537 17.69 16.92 -27.54
C ALA A 537 18.19 17.79 -26.36
N TYR A 538 18.90 18.85 -26.63
CA TYR A 538 19.42 19.78 -25.62
C TYR A 538 18.27 20.46 -24.85
N VAL A 539 17.26 20.93 -25.59
CA VAL A 539 16.08 21.59 -25.01
C VAL A 539 15.27 20.59 -24.14
N SER A 540 15.07 19.38 -24.65
CA SER A 540 14.37 18.34 -23.88
C SER A 540 15.09 18.01 -22.56
N TRP A 541 16.41 17.85 -22.60
CA TRP A 541 17.22 17.62 -21.40
C TRP A 541 17.23 18.82 -20.45
N ALA A 542 17.29 20.04 -20.98
CA ALA A 542 17.23 21.25 -20.16
C ALA A 542 15.89 21.39 -19.43
N ILE A 543 14.77 21.13 -20.13
CA ILE A 543 13.43 21.17 -19.53
C ILE A 543 13.27 20.06 -18.50
N LEU A 544 13.77 18.85 -18.76
CA LEU A 544 13.74 17.74 -17.81
C LEU A 544 14.57 18.06 -16.56
N ALA A 545 15.77 18.59 -16.72
CA ALA A 545 16.62 19.02 -15.60
C ALA A 545 15.96 20.14 -14.77
N ALA A 546 15.35 21.13 -15.43
CA ALA A 546 14.58 22.17 -14.78
C ALA A 546 13.39 21.62 -14.00
N ASN A 547 12.67 20.63 -14.56
CA ASN A 547 11.57 19.96 -13.89
C ASN A 547 12.02 19.24 -12.62
N ILE A 548 13.14 18.48 -12.67
CA ILE A 548 13.72 17.82 -11.50
C ILE A 548 14.19 18.85 -10.45
N ALA A 549 14.78 19.97 -10.89
CA ALA A 549 15.17 21.04 -9.98
C ALA A 549 13.96 21.66 -9.28
N VAL A 550 12.88 21.92 -10.01
CA VAL A 550 11.61 22.44 -9.45
C VAL A 550 11.02 21.43 -8.43
N LEU A 551 11.04 20.15 -8.74
CA LEU A 551 10.60 19.09 -7.82
C LEU A 551 11.42 19.11 -6.53
N GLY A 552 12.75 19.23 -6.61
CA GLY A 552 13.63 19.34 -5.45
C GLY A 552 13.37 20.60 -4.64
N LEU A 553 13.26 21.75 -5.29
CA LEU A 553 12.97 23.04 -4.62
C LEU A 553 11.60 23.05 -3.96
N ALA A 554 10.58 22.49 -4.61
CA ALA A 554 9.24 22.33 -4.02
C ALA A 554 9.29 21.46 -2.76
N GLY A 555 10.05 20.36 -2.80
CA GLY A 555 10.25 19.48 -1.64
C GLY A 555 10.93 20.20 -0.47
N ILE A 556 12.03 20.89 -0.72
CA ILE A 556 12.75 21.69 0.29
C ILE A 556 11.83 22.76 0.89
N PHE A 557 11.09 23.48 0.05
CA PHE A 557 10.15 24.52 0.49
C PHE A 557 9.06 23.95 1.40
N VAL A 558 8.43 22.85 0.99
CA VAL A 558 7.36 22.20 1.76
C VAL A 558 7.89 21.65 3.09
N ASN A 559 9.07 21.02 3.08
CA ASN A 559 9.67 20.47 4.29
C ASN A 559 10.01 21.57 5.31
N ASN A 560 10.62 22.66 4.87
CA ASN A 560 11.07 23.74 5.76
C ASN A 560 9.90 24.58 6.32
N THR A 561 8.80 24.68 5.54
CA THR A 561 7.68 25.57 5.91
C THR A 561 6.64 24.86 6.77
N LEU A 562 6.40 23.57 6.54
CA LEU A 562 5.23 22.89 7.08
C LEU A 562 5.54 21.89 8.20
N TRP A 563 6.77 21.35 8.28
CA TRP A 563 7.12 20.35 9.29
C TRP A 563 8.60 20.39 9.70
N LYS A 564 8.83 20.65 11.00
CA LYS A 564 10.19 20.78 11.57
C LYS A 564 10.76 19.52 12.23
N GLN A 565 10.04 18.40 12.28
CA GLN A 565 10.52 17.20 12.98
C GLN A 565 11.00 16.14 11.99
N ASP A 566 12.24 15.68 12.15
CA ASP A 566 12.81 14.58 11.41
C ASP A 566 12.47 13.25 12.11
N ALA A 567 11.82 12.34 11.40
CA ALA A 567 11.64 10.98 11.89
C ALA A 567 12.87 10.15 11.47
N PRO A 568 13.40 9.28 12.34
CA PRO A 568 14.54 8.42 11.98
C PRO A 568 14.12 7.46 10.86
N PHE A 569 15.02 7.29 9.88
CA PHE A 569 14.83 6.35 8.78
C PHE A 569 15.36 4.97 9.18
N ILE A 570 14.48 3.99 9.29
CA ILE A 570 14.83 2.60 9.50
C ILE A 570 14.25 1.79 8.35
N MET A 571 15.10 1.10 7.59
CA MET A 571 14.67 0.26 6.49
C MET A 571 15.41 -1.09 6.52
N GLU A 572 14.63 -2.16 6.47
CA GLU A 572 15.19 -3.50 6.29
C GLU A 572 15.55 -3.73 4.83
N LEU A 573 16.74 -4.28 4.60
CA LEU A 573 17.14 -4.79 3.30
C LEU A 573 16.75 -6.27 3.23
N PRO A 574 15.66 -6.63 2.53
CA PRO A 574 15.25 -8.02 2.40
C PRO A 574 16.31 -8.81 1.66
N ILE A 575 16.47 -10.09 1.98
CA ILE A 575 17.39 -10.98 1.28
C ILE A 575 16.92 -11.16 -0.15
N TYR A 576 17.87 -11.25 -1.12
CA TYR A 576 17.52 -11.62 -2.47
C TYR A 576 16.95 -13.04 -2.51
N HIS A 577 15.80 -13.16 -3.13
CA HIS A 577 15.17 -14.46 -3.35
C HIS A 577 14.77 -14.64 -4.81
N ARG A 578 14.53 -15.89 -5.20
CA ARG A 578 14.09 -16.20 -6.55
C ARG A 578 12.67 -15.66 -6.74
N PRO A 579 12.42 -14.98 -7.88
CA PRO A 579 11.11 -14.40 -8.15
C PRO A 579 10.04 -15.50 -8.25
N ASP A 580 8.88 -15.26 -7.60
CA ASP A 580 7.74 -16.15 -7.68
C ASP A 580 6.73 -15.65 -8.74
N ALA A 581 6.63 -16.39 -9.84
CA ALA A 581 5.75 -16.04 -10.96
C ALA A 581 4.27 -15.88 -10.54
N ARG A 582 3.81 -16.65 -9.54
CA ARG A 582 2.44 -16.57 -9.05
C ARG A 582 2.20 -15.27 -8.30
N THR A 583 3.11 -14.89 -7.43
CA THR A 583 3.04 -13.64 -6.67
C THR A 583 3.10 -12.43 -7.61
N ILE A 584 4.05 -12.43 -8.56
CA ILE A 584 4.18 -11.39 -9.58
C ILE A 584 2.89 -11.28 -10.39
N GLY A 585 2.34 -12.40 -10.87
CA GLY A 585 1.09 -12.42 -11.63
C GLY A 585 -0.11 -11.85 -10.85
N MET A 586 -0.25 -12.17 -9.56
CA MET A 586 -1.29 -11.60 -8.70
C MET A 586 -1.12 -10.08 -8.51
N VAL A 587 0.10 -9.60 -8.32
CA VAL A 587 0.40 -8.18 -8.18
C VAL A 587 0.07 -7.42 -9.46
N ILE A 588 0.48 -7.94 -10.63
CA ILE A 588 0.16 -7.34 -11.93
C ILE A 588 -1.36 -7.25 -12.10
N TRP A 589 -2.07 -8.37 -11.88
CA TRP A 589 -3.53 -8.41 -12.03
C TRP A 589 -4.24 -7.44 -11.11
N SER A 590 -3.86 -7.40 -9.83
CA SER A 590 -4.49 -6.53 -8.84
C SER A 590 -4.26 -5.04 -9.15
N ARG A 591 -3.03 -4.65 -9.54
CA ARG A 591 -2.70 -3.26 -9.92
C ARG A 591 -3.42 -2.85 -11.21
N THR A 592 -3.47 -3.74 -12.21
CA THR A 592 -4.17 -3.51 -13.47
C THR A 592 -5.67 -3.35 -13.27
N LEU A 593 -6.29 -4.24 -12.50
CA LEU A 593 -7.72 -4.18 -12.22
C LEU A 593 -8.09 -2.92 -11.41
N ALA A 594 -7.25 -2.55 -10.44
CA ALA A 594 -7.41 -1.31 -9.69
C ALA A 594 -7.33 -0.07 -10.60
N PHE A 595 -6.40 -0.06 -11.56
CA PHE A 595 -6.29 0.99 -12.56
C PHE A 595 -7.56 1.07 -13.43
N LEU A 596 -7.99 -0.05 -14.03
CA LEU A 596 -9.18 -0.09 -14.89
C LEU A 596 -10.43 0.36 -14.15
N ARG A 597 -10.64 -0.09 -12.92
CA ARG A 597 -11.83 0.27 -12.14
C ARG A 597 -11.83 1.74 -11.68
N LYS A 598 -10.68 2.25 -11.23
CA LYS A 598 -10.60 3.61 -10.65
C LYS A 598 -10.32 4.68 -11.68
N ALA A 599 -9.34 4.45 -12.56
CA ALA A 599 -8.94 5.43 -13.55
C ALA A 599 -9.80 5.34 -14.83
N GLY A 600 -10.12 4.13 -15.30
CA GLY A 600 -10.88 3.93 -16.54
C GLY A 600 -12.27 4.57 -16.51
N THR A 601 -13.02 4.44 -15.40
CA THR A 601 -14.33 5.06 -15.26
C THR A 601 -14.28 6.60 -15.28
N VAL A 602 -13.29 7.16 -14.60
CA VAL A 602 -13.11 8.63 -14.53
C VAL A 602 -12.64 9.18 -15.88
N ILE A 603 -11.72 8.48 -16.55
CA ILE A 603 -11.23 8.87 -17.88
C ILE A 603 -12.39 8.83 -18.89
N LEU A 604 -13.20 7.77 -18.90
CA LEU A 604 -14.36 7.66 -19.78
C LEU A 604 -15.34 8.83 -19.57
N ALA A 605 -15.72 9.09 -18.31
CA ALA A 605 -16.63 10.19 -18.00
C ALA A 605 -16.08 11.55 -18.47
N MET A 606 -14.78 11.79 -18.25
CA MET A 606 -14.14 13.02 -18.67
C MET A 606 -13.96 13.11 -20.19
N SER A 607 -13.67 12.00 -20.87
CA SER A 607 -13.59 11.93 -22.33
C SER A 607 -14.90 12.31 -22.97
N VAL A 608 -16.00 11.77 -22.48
CA VAL A 608 -17.35 12.15 -22.92
C VAL A 608 -17.64 13.65 -22.62
N ALA A 609 -17.24 14.14 -21.44
CA ALA A 609 -17.45 15.56 -21.07
C ALA A 609 -16.64 16.50 -22.01
N ILE A 610 -15.37 16.19 -22.28
CA ILE A 610 -14.52 16.98 -23.21
C ILE A 610 -15.09 16.88 -24.62
N TRP A 611 -15.54 15.70 -25.06
CA TRP A 611 -16.17 15.57 -26.38
C TRP A 611 -17.42 16.49 -26.48
N VAL A 612 -18.30 16.49 -25.46
CA VAL A 612 -19.46 17.40 -25.43
C VAL A 612 -19.02 18.87 -25.50
N LEU A 613 -18.02 19.26 -24.71
CA LEU A 613 -17.48 20.62 -24.71
C LEU A 613 -16.84 20.99 -26.06
N SER A 614 -16.26 20.06 -26.77
CA SER A 614 -15.61 20.30 -28.08
C SER A 614 -16.57 20.24 -29.26
N TYR A 615 -17.72 19.56 -29.12
CA TYR A 615 -18.70 19.44 -30.18
C TYR A 615 -19.76 20.57 -30.18
N PHE A 616 -20.28 20.94 -29.01
CA PHE A 616 -21.34 21.92 -28.90
C PHE A 616 -20.82 23.36 -28.89
N PRO A 617 -21.60 24.37 -29.48
CA PRO A 617 -22.96 24.24 -30.02
C PRO A 617 -23.05 23.85 -31.50
N THR A 618 -22.01 24.07 -32.30
CA THR A 618 -22.10 24.07 -33.78
C THR A 618 -21.52 22.81 -34.45
N GLY A 619 -20.86 21.95 -33.71
CA GLY A 619 -20.05 20.83 -34.24
C GLY A 619 -18.70 21.26 -34.80
N ILE A 620 -18.38 22.56 -34.81
CA ILE A 620 -17.09 23.11 -35.21
C ILE A 620 -16.26 23.39 -33.96
N VAL A 621 -15.09 22.78 -33.83
CA VAL A 621 -14.25 22.86 -32.62
C VAL A 621 -13.87 24.29 -32.27
N GLU A 622 -13.66 25.16 -33.25
CA GLU A 622 -13.29 26.57 -33.06
C GLU A 622 -14.43 27.41 -32.43
N GLU A 623 -15.69 27.02 -32.63
CA GLU A 623 -16.87 27.67 -32.06
C GLU A 623 -17.41 26.96 -30.83
N SER A 624 -16.72 25.94 -30.38
CA SER A 624 -17.16 25.09 -29.25
C SER A 624 -17.04 25.80 -27.90
N TRP A 625 -17.73 25.24 -26.91
CA TRP A 625 -17.60 25.68 -25.51
C TRP A 625 -16.17 25.54 -25.00
N LEU A 626 -15.44 24.51 -25.45
CA LEU A 626 -14.04 24.31 -25.08
C LEU A 626 -13.14 25.42 -25.63
N ALA A 627 -13.35 25.83 -26.90
CA ALA A 627 -12.65 26.96 -27.50
C ALA A 627 -13.00 28.29 -26.83
N SER A 628 -14.27 28.48 -26.45
CA SER A 628 -14.74 29.66 -25.70
C SER A 628 -14.06 29.75 -24.33
N LEU A 629 -13.88 28.62 -23.64
CA LEU A 629 -13.13 28.54 -22.39
C LEU A 629 -11.65 28.89 -22.61
N GLY A 630 -11.03 28.39 -23.68
CA GLY A 630 -9.66 28.73 -24.06
C GLY A 630 -9.48 30.24 -24.29
N ARG A 631 -10.38 30.88 -25.03
CA ARG A 631 -10.37 32.33 -25.27
C ARG A 631 -10.58 33.14 -23.97
N MET A 632 -11.43 32.66 -23.06
CA MET A 632 -11.63 33.30 -21.76
C MET A 632 -10.35 33.29 -20.91
N ILE A 633 -9.54 32.26 -21.02
CA ILE A 633 -8.28 32.09 -20.26
C ILE A 633 -7.09 32.71 -21.02
N GLU A 634 -7.21 33.01 -22.31
CA GLU A 634 -6.15 33.56 -23.16
C GLU A 634 -5.38 34.77 -22.55
N PRO A 635 -6.03 35.69 -21.81
CA PRO A 635 -5.30 36.80 -21.16
C PRO A 635 -4.22 36.32 -20.18
N LEU A 636 -4.39 35.15 -19.55
CA LEU A 636 -3.38 34.52 -18.70
C LEU A 636 -2.27 33.87 -19.52
N GLY A 637 -2.52 33.54 -20.78
CA GLY A 637 -1.52 33.01 -21.72
C GLY A 637 -0.60 34.09 -22.31
N GLY A 638 -1.01 35.37 -22.32
CA GLY A 638 -0.21 36.46 -22.88
C GLY A 638 1.22 36.54 -22.35
N PRO A 639 1.47 36.51 -21.02
CA PRO A 639 2.81 36.49 -20.44
C PRO A 639 3.65 35.24 -20.80
N LEU A 640 3.01 34.17 -21.27
CA LEU A 640 3.59 32.90 -21.67
C LEU A 640 3.80 32.84 -23.20
N GLY A 641 3.27 33.79 -23.96
CA GLY A 641 3.22 33.75 -25.41
C GLY A 641 2.35 32.64 -25.99
N LEU A 642 1.32 32.20 -25.22
CA LEU A 642 0.41 31.13 -25.61
C LEU A 642 -0.89 31.71 -26.13
N ASP A 643 -1.35 31.25 -27.28
CA ASP A 643 -2.67 31.55 -27.83
C ASP A 643 -3.78 30.68 -27.21
N TRP A 644 -5.02 31.01 -27.54
CA TRP A 644 -6.18 30.26 -27.02
C TRP A 644 -6.19 28.78 -27.49
N LYS A 645 -5.61 28.44 -28.67
CA LYS A 645 -5.52 27.07 -29.19
C LYS A 645 -4.59 26.21 -28.31
N MET A 646 -3.42 26.78 -27.98
CA MET A 646 -2.45 26.14 -27.09
C MET A 646 -3.02 25.94 -25.68
N ILE A 647 -3.76 26.94 -25.15
CA ILE A 647 -4.41 26.86 -23.84
C ILE A 647 -5.51 25.79 -23.87
N THR A 648 -6.32 25.75 -24.93
CA THR A 648 -7.34 24.73 -25.13
C THR A 648 -6.73 23.32 -25.14
N ALA A 649 -5.59 23.14 -25.80
CA ALA A 649 -4.86 21.89 -25.80
C ALA A 649 -4.33 21.52 -24.40
N LEU A 650 -3.81 22.46 -23.62
CA LEU A 650 -3.41 22.22 -22.22
C LEU A 650 -4.61 21.80 -21.34
N ILE A 651 -5.78 22.38 -21.56
CA ILE A 651 -7.02 22.02 -20.85
C ILE A 651 -7.45 20.59 -21.22
N SER A 652 -7.43 20.22 -22.50
CA SER A 652 -7.73 18.85 -22.93
C SER A 652 -6.77 17.83 -22.30
N GLY A 653 -5.51 18.22 -22.11
CA GLY A 653 -4.50 17.44 -21.43
C GLY A 653 -4.78 17.15 -19.94
N LEU A 654 -5.85 17.69 -19.35
CA LEU A 654 -6.33 17.28 -18.04
C LEU A 654 -6.93 15.87 -18.05
N VAL A 655 -7.55 15.45 -19.14
CA VAL A 655 -8.10 14.09 -19.26
C VAL A 655 -6.96 13.09 -19.35
N ALA A 656 -6.13 13.26 -20.37
CA ALA A 656 -4.94 12.47 -20.63
C ALA A 656 -3.91 13.37 -21.31
N LYS A 657 -2.64 13.25 -20.94
CA LYS A 657 -1.62 14.20 -21.43
C LYS A 657 -1.34 14.09 -22.94
N GLU A 658 -1.51 12.92 -23.51
CA GLU A 658 -1.40 12.66 -24.94
C GLU A 658 -2.49 13.34 -25.77
N THR A 659 -3.66 13.63 -25.21
CA THR A 659 -4.72 14.34 -25.95
C THR A 659 -4.33 15.77 -26.32
N VAL A 660 -3.29 16.32 -25.70
CA VAL A 660 -2.71 17.62 -26.07
C VAL A 660 -2.32 17.66 -27.54
N VAL A 661 -1.62 16.62 -28.02
CA VAL A 661 -1.15 16.53 -29.41
C VAL A 661 -2.34 16.39 -30.37
N ALA A 662 -3.26 15.49 -30.07
CA ALA A 662 -4.45 15.28 -30.87
C ALA A 662 -5.30 16.57 -30.97
N THR A 663 -5.47 17.29 -29.85
CA THR A 663 -6.23 18.55 -29.82
C THR A 663 -5.54 19.65 -30.64
N LEU A 664 -4.21 19.76 -30.56
CA LEU A 664 -3.45 20.70 -31.42
C LEU A 664 -3.64 20.35 -32.89
N GLY A 665 -3.56 19.06 -33.26
CA GLY A 665 -3.79 18.60 -34.62
C GLY A 665 -5.17 19.01 -35.17
N VAL A 666 -6.21 18.86 -34.38
CA VAL A 666 -7.57 19.25 -34.74
C VAL A 666 -7.73 20.76 -34.82
N LEU A 667 -7.23 21.53 -33.83
CA LEU A 667 -7.37 22.99 -33.77
C LEU A 667 -6.59 23.71 -34.88
N TYR A 668 -5.50 23.10 -35.39
CA TYR A 668 -4.76 23.63 -36.51
C TYR A 668 -5.12 22.97 -37.84
N SER A 669 -6.16 22.12 -37.86
CA SER A 669 -6.69 21.44 -39.06
C SER A 669 -5.63 20.61 -39.81
N VAL A 670 -4.67 20.05 -39.07
CA VAL A 670 -3.64 19.13 -39.55
C VAL A 670 -3.72 17.84 -38.74
N GLY A 671 -3.62 16.70 -39.43
CA GLY A 671 -3.55 15.42 -38.69
C GLY A 671 -2.32 15.37 -37.79
N GLU A 672 -2.26 14.38 -36.86
CA GLU A 672 -1.12 14.21 -35.95
C GLU A 672 0.22 14.10 -36.70
N GLU A 673 0.24 13.48 -37.90
CA GLU A 673 1.43 13.33 -38.73
C GLU A 673 1.87 14.66 -39.34
N GLY A 674 0.92 15.55 -39.71
CA GLY A 674 1.19 16.87 -40.28
C GLY A 674 1.60 17.92 -39.24
N LEU A 675 1.30 17.67 -37.95
CA LEU A 675 1.53 18.64 -36.89
C LEU A 675 3.02 18.99 -36.73
N SER A 676 3.91 18.02 -36.88
CA SER A 676 5.36 18.24 -36.80
C SER A 676 5.91 19.22 -37.86
N ALA A 677 5.27 19.28 -39.03
CA ALA A 677 5.68 20.19 -40.11
C ALA A 677 5.15 21.62 -39.90
N VAL A 678 4.00 21.78 -39.23
CA VAL A 678 3.31 23.07 -39.09
C VAL A 678 3.67 23.77 -37.78
N LEU A 679 3.95 23.04 -36.69
CA LEU A 679 4.33 23.62 -35.40
C LEU A 679 5.42 24.70 -35.45
N PRO A 680 6.50 24.55 -36.22
CA PRO A 680 7.55 25.59 -36.31
C PRO A 680 7.05 26.93 -36.87
N THR A 681 5.96 26.92 -37.62
CA THR A 681 5.37 28.15 -38.22
C THR A 681 4.36 28.80 -37.28
N LEU A 682 3.83 28.03 -36.33
CA LEU A 682 2.76 28.45 -35.40
C LEU A 682 3.29 28.89 -34.04
N MET A 683 4.42 28.34 -33.60
CA MET A 683 5.02 28.62 -32.30
C MET A 683 6.39 29.25 -32.45
N THR A 684 6.65 30.31 -31.69
CA THR A 684 8.03 30.78 -31.51
C THR A 684 8.79 29.84 -30.57
N HIS A 685 10.12 29.81 -30.64
CA HIS A 685 10.95 29.04 -29.74
C HIS A 685 10.61 29.36 -28.27
N ALA A 686 10.37 30.64 -27.94
CA ALA A 686 10.00 31.05 -26.58
C ALA A 686 8.63 30.53 -26.15
N SER A 687 7.60 30.62 -27.02
CA SER A 687 6.26 30.09 -26.69
C SER A 687 6.25 28.56 -26.61
N ALA A 688 7.01 27.88 -27.45
CA ALA A 688 7.17 26.44 -27.41
C ALA A 688 7.85 25.98 -26.09
N ALA A 689 8.91 26.65 -25.67
CA ALA A 689 9.58 26.37 -24.40
C ALA A 689 8.63 26.61 -23.20
N ALA A 690 7.89 27.72 -23.20
CA ALA A 690 6.89 28.02 -22.18
C ALA A 690 5.78 26.96 -22.13
N PHE A 691 5.24 26.58 -23.30
CA PHE A 691 4.22 25.54 -23.43
C PHE A 691 4.69 24.21 -22.85
N LEU A 692 5.92 23.80 -23.20
CA LEU A 692 6.52 22.56 -22.71
C LEU A 692 6.74 22.58 -21.18
N VAL A 693 7.26 23.69 -20.63
CA VAL A 693 7.46 23.82 -19.17
C VAL A 693 6.13 23.81 -18.45
N VAL A 694 5.13 24.55 -18.94
CA VAL A 694 3.78 24.50 -18.37
C VAL A 694 3.24 23.08 -18.42
N MET A 695 3.31 22.43 -19.57
CA MET A 695 2.80 21.06 -19.76
C MET A 695 3.46 20.06 -18.81
N MET A 696 4.77 20.19 -18.57
CA MET A 696 5.54 19.33 -17.67
C MET A 696 5.17 19.54 -16.20
N LEU A 697 4.90 20.76 -15.76
CA LEU A 697 4.61 21.11 -14.37
C LEU A 697 3.11 21.20 -14.05
N PHE A 698 2.25 21.23 -15.09
CA PHE A 698 0.81 21.41 -14.98
C PHE A 698 0.14 20.31 -14.17
N ILE A 699 -1.10 20.55 -13.73
CA ILE A 699 -1.92 19.58 -13.03
C ILE A 699 -1.84 18.20 -13.72
N PRO A 700 -1.69 17.10 -12.97
CA PRO A 700 -1.67 15.76 -13.54
C PRO A 700 -3.01 15.38 -14.17
N CYS A 701 -3.07 14.27 -14.90
CA CYS A 701 -4.31 13.79 -15.51
C CYS A 701 -5.38 13.52 -14.45
N VAL A 702 -6.66 13.58 -14.86
CA VAL A 702 -7.82 13.42 -13.98
C VAL A 702 -7.80 12.11 -13.19
N ALA A 703 -7.27 11.03 -13.78
CA ALA A 703 -7.07 9.77 -13.09
C ALA A 703 -6.16 9.91 -11.87
N THR A 704 -5.04 10.63 -12.01
CA THR A 704 -4.13 10.91 -10.89
C THR A 704 -4.81 11.81 -9.84
N ILE A 705 -5.56 12.83 -10.27
CA ILE A 705 -6.30 13.72 -9.37
C ILE A 705 -7.30 12.93 -8.51
N ALA A 706 -8.05 12.02 -9.11
CA ALA A 706 -9.04 11.20 -8.43
C ALA A 706 -8.41 10.30 -7.36
N VAL A 707 -7.29 9.64 -7.70
CA VAL A 707 -6.58 8.78 -6.75
C VAL A 707 -5.87 9.60 -5.67
N LEU A 708 -5.27 10.75 -6.04
CA LEU A 708 -4.61 11.65 -5.10
C LEU A 708 -5.58 12.15 -4.02
N ARG A 709 -6.81 12.50 -4.41
CA ARG A 709 -7.85 12.92 -3.47
C ARG A 709 -8.21 11.82 -2.47
N GLN A 710 -8.26 10.56 -2.91
CA GLN A 710 -8.53 9.42 -2.03
C GLN A 710 -7.38 9.15 -1.07
N GLU A 711 -6.12 9.16 -1.57
CA GLU A 711 -4.95 8.82 -0.77
C GLU A 711 -4.54 9.91 0.23
N MET A 712 -4.76 11.18 -0.10
CA MET A 712 -4.48 12.28 0.82
C MET A 712 -5.45 12.32 2.02
N ASN A 713 -6.68 11.84 1.84
CA ASN A 713 -7.76 11.87 2.85
C ASN A 713 -7.87 13.21 3.60
N SER A 714 -7.50 14.32 2.94
CA SER A 714 -7.49 15.67 3.49
C SER A 714 -7.82 16.69 2.40
N ARG A 715 -8.95 17.38 2.54
CA ARG A 715 -9.38 18.42 1.58
C ARG A 715 -8.37 19.58 1.47
N PRO A 716 -7.88 20.16 2.58
CA PRO A 716 -6.95 21.28 2.51
C PRO A 716 -5.66 20.92 1.76
N TRP A 717 -5.06 19.77 2.07
CA TRP A 717 -3.82 19.31 1.41
C TRP A 717 -4.02 19.02 -0.07
N PHE A 718 -5.15 18.44 -0.43
CA PHE A 718 -5.50 18.20 -1.83
C PHE A 718 -5.57 19.51 -2.62
N TYR A 719 -6.33 20.51 -2.12
CA TYR A 719 -6.43 21.81 -2.81
C TYR A 719 -5.11 22.57 -2.81
N ALA A 720 -4.32 22.47 -1.72
CA ALA A 720 -2.98 23.05 -1.68
C ALA A 720 -2.05 22.45 -2.75
N THR A 721 -2.14 21.13 -3.01
CA THR A 721 -1.36 20.47 -4.06
C THR A 721 -1.76 20.97 -5.45
N ILE A 722 -3.06 21.08 -5.73
CA ILE A 722 -3.55 21.60 -7.01
C ILE A 722 -3.14 23.06 -7.19
N ALA A 723 -3.27 23.89 -6.17
CA ALA A 723 -2.86 25.29 -6.22
C ALA A 723 -1.35 25.42 -6.44
N LEU A 724 -0.55 24.63 -5.73
CA LEU A 724 0.91 24.62 -5.88
C LEU A 724 1.32 24.23 -7.31
N THR A 725 0.74 23.19 -7.89
CA THR A 725 1.04 22.77 -9.25
C THR A 725 0.65 23.84 -10.28
N LEU A 726 -0.48 24.53 -10.11
CA LEU A 726 -0.90 25.63 -10.97
C LEU A 726 0.06 26.83 -10.90
N ILE A 727 0.39 27.26 -9.68
CA ILE A 727 1.27 28.42 -9.44
C ILE A 727 2.67 28.12 -10.00
N VAL A 728 3.23 26.97 -9.69
CA VAL A 728 4.58 26.59 -10.13
C VAL A 728 4.65 26.42 -11.65
N SER A 729 3.62 25.82 -12.26
CA SER A 729 3.58 25.68 -13.72
C SER A 729 3.48 27.02 -14.44
N TYR A 730 2.65 27.94 -13.93
CA TYR A 730 2.51 29.27 -14.49
C TYR A 730 3.79 30.08 -14.38
N LEU A 731 4.37 30.17 -13.17
CA LEU A 731 5.62 30.91 -12.95
C LEU A 731 6.80 30.31 -13.73
N GLY A 732 6.87 28.96 -13.78
CA GLY A 732 7.89 28.27 -14.57
C GLY A 732 7.76 28.55 -16.06
N GLY A 733 6.55 28.57 -16.58
CA GLY A 733 6.27 28.91 -17.99
C GLY A 733 6.64 30.36 -18.33
N VAL A 734 6.25 31.31 -17.47
CA VAL A 734 6.64 32.74 -17.65
C VAL A 734 8.16 32.88 -17.62
N ALA A 735 8.82 32.23 -16.68
CA ALA A 735 10.29 32.28 -16.59
C ALA A 735 10.94 31.68 -17.86
N ALA A 736 10.45 30.56 -18.35
CA ALA A 736 10.95 29.91 -19.55
C ALA A 736 10.75 30.81 -20.81
N TYR A 737 9.56 31.43 -20.94
CA TYR A 737 9.28 32.35 -22.03
C TYR A 737 10.27 33.51 -22.08
N HIS A 738 10.44 34.20 -20.97
CA HIS A 738 11.32 35.36 -20.89
C HIS A 738 12.80 34.97 -21.05
N LEU A 739 13.22 33.84 -20.46
CA LEU A 739 14.59 33.37 -20.57
C LEU A 739 14.98 33.05 -22.01
N VAL A 740 14.15 32.32 -22.75
CA VAL A 740 14.40 31.98 -24.15
C VAL A 740 14.34 33.25 -25.04
N ARG A 741 13.42 34.18 -24.74
CA ARG A 741 13.33 35.44 -25.45
C ARG A 741 14.58 36.33 -25.25
N LEU A 742 15.21 36.29 -24.07
CA LEU A 742 16.44 37.03 -23.77
C LEU A 742 17.67 36.41 -24.41
N THR A 743 17.71 35.13 -24.64
CA THR A 743 18.83 34.41 -25.27
C THR A 743 18.85 34.61 -26.78
N GLY A 744 17.78 35.12 -27.40
CA GLY A 744 17.70 35.43 -28.82
C GLY A 744 17.67 34.19 -29.73
N ILE A 745 17.39 33.02 -29.16
CA ILE A 745 17.28 31.72 -29.86
C ILE A 745 15.90 31.60 -30.49
#